data_d1f9981a6fa88522929c785db8485607
#
_entry.id   d1f9981a6fa88522929c785db8485607
#
_cell.length_a   1.000
_cell.length_b   1.000
_cell.length_c   1.000
_cell.angle_alpha   90.00
_cell.angle_beta   90.00
_cell.angle_gamma   90.00
#
_symmetry.space_group_name_H-M   'P 1'
#
loop_
_entity.id
_entity.type
_entity.pdbx_description
1 polymer ?
#
loop_
_entity_poly.entity_id
_entity_poly.type
_entity_poly.pdbx_seq_one_letter_code
_entity_poly.pdbx_strand_id
1 'polypeptide(L)'
;MKKFLLQISIALILFSCDNNVDMNKEVYENAKKHLSQNLNKYLKNTISSQLWENNSLTYRIKNDTIFKTYKIDLETLEVNETDENQSRRNRGNWNEYLSPDGNYGAYINNHNLWIRNTKTGDRIQLTYDGFEDYGYATNNAGWIKNDRPVLKWSPDSRTIATFRQDARGLGEMYLATTNVGHPTLEKWKYTLPGDDKIFEIERIFIDIKTKKITPLNFKRDFQRSTTTDHIADWDGTLLDANFSENGRKLAFISSTRDHKEAHLHVADVRTGRVTPIYKEVTQTYYESGVSGENWRVFFDTNEFLWYSEKDDWGHLYLHDLRTGKLINQITSGQWLVRDVLHVDKSKREIYFTGGGREDGNPYHIYLYKVNFDGSDLKLLTPEKGTHSINPSPNWDFFTTTYSTTTNPPITVLKDNEGNTLKTLAESDISELKENNWQEPVEFNVKARDGETDIYGLMYFPSFYSEDGEHPVLNYIYPGPQAGSVRNYGFSVARRDFQAMAELGFVVVAVDAMGTPGRSKSFHDAYYGNMGDNGIPDNIKAIQDLAKQYTGMNIEKVGIWGHSGGGFASTRAILEYPDFYDVAVSSAGNHDNRNYEADWGEKWQGLLENVTVEDDERSNDFNFNKTNYDNQANQLLAGNLKGKLLLAHGNMDNNVPPYNTLLVVDELIKANKDFDLIIFPNKRHGFGDQNNYFTRRKWDYFVKHLLDLNPPENFSLD
;
A
#
# COMPACT_ATOMS: atom_id res chain seq x y z
N MET A 1 32.05 -36.23 -18.92
CA MET A 1 31.07 -36.84 -19.86
C MET A 1 30.26 -37.87 -19.12
N LYS A 2 29.09 -37.51 -18.69
CA LYS A 2 27.88 -38.32 -18.47
C LYS A 2 26.88 -37.36 -17.80
N LYS A 3 26.01 -36.79 -18.63
CA LYS A 3 24.80 -36.03 -18.18
C LYS A 3 23.87 -37.08 -17.57
N PHE A 4 23.53 -36.91 -16.28
CA PHE A 4 22.39 -37.57 -15.68
C PHE A 4 21.17 -36.71 -15.95
N LEU A 5 20.39 -37.04 -16.96
CA LEU A 5 19.01 -36.62 -17.13
C LEU A 5 18.17 -37.44 -16.15
N LEU A 6 17.71 -36.81 -15.06
CA LEU A 6 16.67 -37.38 -14.22
C LEU A 6 15.33 -37.02 -14.86
N GLN A 7 14.82 -37.88 -15.77
CA GLN A 7 13.43 -37.81 -16.21
C GLN A 7 12.56 -38.35 -15.07
N ILE A 8 11.86 -37.45 -14.38
CA ILE A 8 10.77 -37.84 -13.48
C ILE A 8 9.56 -38.12 -14.39
N SER A 9 9.34 -39.40 -14.70
CA SER A 9 8.13 -39.86 -15.35
C SER A 9 6.99 -39.83 -14.32
N ILE A 10 6.13 -38.84 -14.38
CA ILE A 10 4.83 -38.87 -13.73
C ILE A 10 3.92 -39.69 -14.62
N ALA A 11 3.77 -40.98 -14.31
CA ALA A 11 2.77 -41.82 -14.92
C ALA A 11 1.39 -41.47 -14.35
N LEU A 12 0.52 -40.83 -15.14
CA LEU A 12 -0.90 -40.78 -14.87
C LEU A 12 -1.45 -42.20 -14.89
N ILE A 13 -1.88 -42.69 -13.72
CA ILE A 13 -2.73 -43.88 -13.63
C ILE A 13 -4.14 -43.41 -13.38
N LEU A 14 -4.96 -43.42 -14.42
CA LEU A 14 -6.42 -43.42 -14.29
C LEU A 14 -6.86 -44.80 -13.82
N PHE A 15 -7.52 -44.91 -12.64
CA PHE A 15 -8.75 -45.68 -12.43
C PHE A 15 -9.17 -45.78 -10.95
N SER A 16 -10.36 -45.29 -10.69
CA SER A 16 -11.45 -45.78 -9.82
C SER A 16 -11.24 -45.89 -8.30
N CYS A 17 -12.17 -45.24 -7.60
CA CYS A 17 -12.71 -45.59 -6.26
C CYS A 17 -11.69 -45.69 -5.10
N ASP A 18 -11.78 -44.69 -4.22
CA ASP A 18 -11.28 -44.71 -2.82
C ASP A 18 -9.78 -45.03 -2.63
N ASN A 19 -8.92 -44.24 -3.26
CA ASN A 19 -7.53 -44.11 -2.82
C ASN A 19 -7.13 -42.66 -2.94
N ASN A 20 -7.19 -41.92 -1.82
CA ASN A 20 -6.50 -40.65 -1.69
C ASN A 20 -5.00 -40.88 -1.97
N VAL A 21 -4.51 -40.43 -3.11
CA VAL A 21 -3.09 -40.52 -3.46
C VAL A 21 -2.34 -39.45 -2.68
N ASP A 22 -1.27 -39.87 -2.00
CA ASP A 22 -0.43 -38.94 -1.25
C ASP A 22 0.42 -38.10 -2.19
N MET A 23 0.46 -36.78 -1.96
CA MET A 23 1.40 -35.90 -2.66
C MET A 23 2.84 -36.23 -2.25
N ASN A 24 3.73 -36.35 -3.24
CA ASN A 24 5.14 -36.59 -2.95
C ASN A 24 5.73 -35.46 -2.12
N LYS A 25 6.32 -35.78 -0.98
CA LYS A 25 6.98 -34.81 -0.09
C LYS A 25 8.06 -34.00 -0.81
N GLU A 26 8.72 -34.55 -1.83
CA GLU A 26 9.74 -33.84 -2.62
C GLU A 26 9.17 -32.61 -3.34
N VAL A 27 7.88 -32.61 -3.72
CA VAL A 27 7.20 -31.46 -4.31
C VAL A 27 7.12 -30.31 -3.31
N TYR A 28 6.76 -30.59 -2.06
CA TYR A 28 6.75 -29.59 -0.97
C TYR A 28 8.17 -29.08 -0.66
N GLU A 29 9.17 -29.96 -0.65
CA GLU A 29 10.57 -29.54 -0.45
C GLU A 29 11.05 -28.66 -1.63
N ASN A 30 10.62 -28.94 -2.84
CA ASN A 30 10.91 -28.08 -4.00
C ASN A 30 10.19 -26.72 -3.86
N ALA A 31 8.90 -26.71 -3.56
CA ALA A 31 8.14 -25.47 -3.31
C ALA A 31 8.77 -24.62 -2.18
N LYS A 32 9.19 -25.27 -1.07
CA LYS A 32 9.89 -24.61 0.04
C LYS A 32 11.17 -23.88 -0.40
N LYS A 33 11.93 -24.43 -1.35
CA LYS A 33 13.14 -23.76 -1.88
C LYS A 33 12.81 -22.45 -2.57
N HIS A 34 11.60 -22.29 -3.14
CA HIS A 34 11.16 -21.11 -3.87
C HIS A 34 10.51 -20.04 -2.96
N LEU A 35 10.50 -20.22 -1.65
CA LEU A 35 10.11 -19.16 -0.72
C LEU A 35 11.14 -18.03 -0.69
N SER A 36 10.67 -16.80 -0.52
CA SER A 36 11.53 -15.60 -0.47
C SER A 36 12.68 -15.70 0.53
N GLN A 37 12.42 -16.29 1.70
CA GLN A 37 13.45 -16.53 2.72
C GLN A 37 14.61 -17.42 2.24
N ASN A 38 14.39 -18.26 1.23
CA ASN A 38 15.38 -19.18 0.70
C ASN A 38 16.03 -18.67 -0.59
N LEU A 39 15.34 -17.88 -1.41
CA LEU A 39 15.84 -17.39 -2.69
C LEU A 39 16.60 -16.06 -2.60
N ASN A 40 16.26 -15.19 -1.66
CA ASN A 40 16.85 -13.84 -1.58
C ASN A 40 18.36 -13.80 -1.45
N LYS A 41 18.99 -14.87 -0.96
CA LYS A 41 20.46 -15.00 -0.85
C LYS A 41 21.16 -15.14 -2.19
N TYR A 42 20.45 -15.58 -3.24
CA TYR A 42 20.99 -15.80 -4.58
C TYR A 42 20.94 -14.55 -5.48
N LEU A 43 20.32 -13.47 -5.02
CA LEU A 43 20.40 -12.17 -5.69
C LEU A 43 21.66 -11.45 -5.18
N LYS A 44 22.64 -11.28 -6.05
CA LYS A 44 23.95 -10.71 -5.72
C LYS A 44 24.09 -9.31 -6.30
N ASN A 45 25.13 -8.62 -5.85
CA ASN A 45 25.58 -7.33 -6.36
C ASN A 45 24.49 -6.25 -6.34
N THR A 46 23.66 -6.24 -5.27
CA THR A 46 22.58 -5.25 -5.10
C THR A 46 23.03 -4.09 -4.23
N ILE A 47 22.59 -2.88 -4.56
CA ILE A 47 22.78 -1.71 -3.68
C ILE A 47 21.83 -1.79 -2.49
N SER A 48 22.37 -1.80 -1.29
CA SER A 48 21.62 -1.92 -0.03
C SER A 48 21.43 -0.59 0.70
N SER A 49 22.31 0.39 0.45
CA SER A 49 22.22 1.73 1.02
C SER A 49 23.03 2.71 0.20
N GLN A 50 22.64 3.98 0.28
CA GLN A 50 23.31 5.10 -0.40
C GLN A 50 23.32 6.30 0.55
N LEU A 51 24.41 7.06 0.58
CA LEU A 51 24.57 8.27 1.37
C LEU A 51 25.26 9.33 0.54
N TRP A 52 24.56 10.43 0.27
CA TRP A 52 25.10 11.59 -0.38
C TRP A 52 25.87 12.48 0.60
N GLU A 53 27.02 12.95 0.15
CA GLU A 53 27.82 14.01 0.75
C GLU A 53 28.01 15.11 -0.31
N ASN A 54 28.58 16.28 0.05
CA ASN A 54 28.60 17.42 -0.86
C ASN A 54 29.16 17.08 -2.26
N ASN A 55 30.30 16.39 -2.36
CA ASN A 55 30.97 16.05 -3.61
C ASN A 55 31.13 14.55 -3.81
N SER A 56 30.43 13.72 -3.07
CA SER A 56 30.59 12.28 -3.18
C SER A 56 29.31 11.52 -2.84
N LEU A 57 29.24 10.30 -3.36
CA LEU A 57 28.21 9.33 -3.00
C LEU A 57 28.89 8.10 -2.42
N THR A 58 28.55 7.76 -1.18
CA THR A 58 28.94 6.48 -0.57
C THR A 58 27.80 5.48 -0.75
N TYR A 59 28.09 4.32 -1.33
CA TYR A 59 27.08 3.27 -1.53
C TYR A 59 27.59 1.90 -1.11
N ARG A 60 26.67 1.04 -0.73
CA ARG A 60 26.98 -0.27 -0.19
C ARG A 60 26.38 -1.38 -1.05
N ILE A 61 27.22 -2.26 -1.55
CA ILE A 61 26.82 -3.44 -2.32
C ILE A 61 26.68 -4.63 -1.38
N LYS A 62 25.58 -5.37 -1.53
CA LYS A 62 25.27 -6.59 -0.80
C LYS A 62 25.45 -7.80 -1.70
N ASN A 63 26.20 -8.79 -1.21
CA ASN A 63 26.35 -10.13 -1.77
C ASN A 63 26.05 -11.15 -0.66
N ASP A 64 24.82 -11.63 -0.56
CA ASP A 64 24.29 -12.45 0.51
C ASP A 64 24.47 -11.76 1.89
N THR A 65 25.36 -12.27 2.75
CA THR A 65 25.70 -11.68 4.06
C THR A 65 26.90 -10.74 4.01
N ILE A 66 27.61 -10.69 2.89
CA ILE A 66 28.81 -9.88 2.70
C ILE A 66 28.42 -8.52 2.14
N PHE A 67 29.00 -7.47 2.71
CA PHE A 67 28.78 -6.11 2.28
C PHE A 67 30.12 -5.44 1.97
N LYS A 68 30.20 -4.74 0.84
CA LYS A 68 31.31 -3.88 0.47
C LYS A 68 30.82 -2.45 0.30
N THR A 69 31.59 -1.51 0.80
CA THR A 69 31.26 -0.07 0.71
C THR A 69 32.18 0.58 -0.29
N TYR A 70 31.61 1.42 -1.13
CA TYR A 70 32.31 2.18 -2.17
C TYR A 70 31.98 3.66 -2.04
N LYS A 71 32.96 4.49 -2.37
CA LYS A 71 32.78 5.94 -2.46
C LYS A 71 33.15 6.40 -3.87
N ILE A 72 32.23 7.14 -4.51
CA ILE A 72 32.48 7.78 -5.79
C ILE A 72 32.65 9.28 -5.58
N ASP A 73 33.70 9.83 -6.14
CA ASP A 73 33.91 11.27 -6.27
C ASP A 73 33.10 11.79 -7.46
N LEU A 74 32.29 12.85 -7.28
CA LEU A 74 31.35 13.33 -8.30
C LEU A 74 32.01 14.22 -9.36
N GLU A 75 33.23 14.73 -9.13
CA GLU A 75 33.97 15.50 -10.10
C GLU A 75 34.79 14.60 -11.02
N THR A 76 35.46 13.61 -10.47
CA THR A 76 36.35 12.71 -11.21
C THR A 76 35.69 11.43 -11.67
N LEU A 77 34.56 11.04 -11.07
CA LEU A 77 33.86 9.75 -11.24
C LEU A 77 34.73 8.54 -10.87
N GLU A 78 35.78 8.74 -10.06
CA GLU A 78 36.60 7.66 -9.51
C GLU A 78 35.87 6.96 -8.38
N VAL A 79 35.90 5.62 -8.40
CA VAL A 79 35.25 4.75 -7.40
C VAL A 79 36.35 4.05 -6.60
N ASN A 80 36.32 4.20 -5.29
CA ASN A 80 37.25 3.53 -4.37
C ASN A 80 36.47 2.70 -3.36
N GLU A 81 36.95 1.48 -3.07
CA GLU A 81 36.46 0.68 -1.94
C GLU A 81 36.90 1.36 -0.64
N THR A 82 36.03 1.45 0.33
CA THR A 82 36.28 2.13 1.61
C THR A 82 35.77 1.30 2.77
N ASP A 83 36.49 1.38 3.92
CA ASP A 83 36.02 0.78 5.17
C ASP A 83 35.11 1.72 5.98
N GLU A 84 34.74 2.86 5.42
CA GLU A 84 33.78 3.76 6.08
C GLU A 84 32.47 2.99 6.34
N ASN A 85 32.33 2.53 7.57
CA ASN A 85 31.03 2.10 8.04
C ASN A 85 30.12 3.32 7.94
N GLN A 86 29.08 3.22 7.09
CA GLN A 86 27.98 4.18 7.18
C GLN A 86 27.53 4.13 8.63
N SER A 87 28.00 5.09 9.43
CA SER A 87 27.51 5.24 10.78
C SER A 87 25.99 5.30 10.64
N ARG A 88 25.30 4.34 11.24
CA ARG A 88 23.86 4.47 11.42
C ARG A 88 23.66 5.89 11.86
N ARG A 89 23.09 6.77 11.02
CA ARG A 89 22.58 8.05 11.50
C ARG A 89 21.96 7.69 12.82
N ASN A 90 22.48 8.25 13.93
CA ASN A 90 21.86 8.08 15.22
C ASN A 90 20.39 8.31 14.97
N ARG A 91 19.60 7.22 14.85
CA ARG A 91 18.15 7.33 14.84
C ARG A 91 17.87 7.93 16.18
N GLY A 92 17.66 9.24 16.21
CA GLY A 92 17.26 9.96 17.40
C GLY A 92 16.11 9.18 18.03
N ASN A 93 15.80 9.44 19.27
CA ASN A 93 14.67 8.80 19.91
C ASN A 93 13.48 8.83 18.93
N TRP A 94 13.00 7.65 18.51
CA TRP A 94 11.90 7.53 17.52
C TRP A 94 10.69 8.39 17.91
N ASN A 95 10.46 8.57 19.22
CA ASN A 95 9.35 9.35 19.75
C ASN A 95 9.63 10.87 19.80
N GLU A 96 10.73 11.36 19.24
CA GLU A 96 11.03 12.77 19.14
C GLU A 96 11.09 13.26 17.69
N TYR A 97 10.48 14.40 17.42
CA TYR A 97 10.55 15.11 16.13
C TYR A 97 11.47 16.33 16.26
N LEU A 98 12.62 16.31 15.58
CA LEU A 98 13.64 17.35 15.73
C LEU A 98 13.25 18.64 15.02
N SER A 99 13.60 19.78 15.63
CA SER A 99 13.51 21.11 14.98
C SER A 99 14.53 21.21 13.83
N PRO A 100 14.28 22.06 12.81
CA PRO A 100 15.21 22.26 11.68
C PRO A 100 16.64 22.62 12.08
N ASP A 101 16.81 23.41 13.14
CA ASP A 101 18.12 23.77 13.69
C ASP A 101 18.74 22.70 14.59
N GLY A 102 18.03 21.59 14.83
CA GLY A 102 18.46 20.47 15.67
C GLY A 102 18.55 20.77 17.17
N ASN A 103 18.11 21.95 17.63
CA ASN A 103 18.25 22.34 19.04
C ASN A 103 17.16 21.77 19.95
N TYR A 104 16.02 21.34 19.39
CA TYR A 104 14.89 20.81 20.14
C TYR A 104 14.34 19.53 19.51
N GLY A 105 13.92 18.59 20.36
CA GLY A 105 13.13 17.41 20.00
C GLY A 105 11.74 17.50 20.61
N ALA A 106 10.69 17.54 19.80
CA ALA A 106 9.30 17.55 20.28
C ALA A 106 8.81 16.13 20.51
N TYR A 107 8.06 15.91 21.60
CA TYR A 107 7.51 14.60 21.97
C TYR A 107 6.22 14.75 22.78
N ILE A 108 5.42 13.66 22.82
CA ILE A 108 4.21 13.57 23.63
C ILE A 108 4.54 12.98 24.98
N ASN A 109 3.99 13.57 26.03
CA ASN A 109 3.99 13.00 27.39
C ASN A 109 2.67 13.31 28.09
N ASN A 110 1.96 12.27 28.54
CA ASN A 110 0.65 12.39 29.17
C ASN A 110 -0.31 13.29 28.36
N HIS A 111 -0.51 12.96 27.07
CA HIS A 111 -1.40 13.66 26.13
C HIS A 111 -1.04 15.12 25.83
N ASN A 112 0.10 15.59 26.34
CA ASN A 112 0.57 16.96 26.16
C ASN A 112 1.86 16.99 25.34
N LEU A 113 2.06 18.08 24.59
CA LEU A 113 3.25 18.31 23.80
C LEU A 113 4.36 18.94 24.66
N TRP A 114 5.55 18.36 24.56
CA TRP A 114 6.78 18.75 25.21
C TRP A 114 7.89 18.93 24.20
N ILE A 115 8.90 19.72 24.56
CA ILE A 115 10.15 19.77 23.83
C ILE A 115 11.32 19.48 24.78
N ARG A 116 12.37 18.85 24.24
CA ARG A 116 13.64 18.62 24.93
C ARG A 116 14.74 19.40 24.21
N ASN A 117 15.51 20.17 24.94
CA ASN A 117 16.73 20.78 24.40
C ASN A 117 17.76 19.67 24.16
N THR A 118 18.23 19.55 22.92
CA THR A 118 19.12 18.44 22.52
C THR A 118 20.52 18.55 23.13
N LYS A 119 20.96 19.77 23.51
CA LYS A 119 22.29 20.05 24.08
C LYS A 119 22.30 19.93 25.58
N THR A 120 21.33 20.50 26.28
CA THR A 120 21.28 20.51 27.76
C THR A 120 20.48 19.34 28.33
N GLY A 121 19.57 18.74 27.55
CA GLY A 121 18.66 17.73 28.03
C GLY A 121 17.41 18.28 28.75
N ASP A 122 17.33 19.60 28.93
CA ASP A 122 16.20 20.24 29.62
C ASP A 122 14.87 19.97 28.89
N ARG A 123 13.83 19.66 29.67
CA ARG A 123 12.48 19.38 29.19
C ARG A 123 11.55 20.53 29.48
N ILE A 124 10.80 20.95 28.47
CA ILE A 124 9.89 22.09 28.55
C ILE A 124 8.50 21.63 28.13
N GLN A 125 7.53 21.77 29.01
CA GLN A 125 6.12 21.51 28.69
C GLN A 125 5.55 22.70 27.91
N LEU A 126 4.89 22.42 26.78
CA LEU A 126 4.27 23.43 25.92
C LEU A 126 2.75 23.52 26.11
N THR A 127 2.08 22.37 26.39
CA THR A 127 0.63 22.31 26.60
C THR A 127 0.32 21.66 27.95
N TYR A 128 -0.86 21.97 28.55
CA TYR A 128 -1.15 21.60 29.95
C TYR A 128 -2.54 20.99 30.15
N ASP A 129 -3.41 21.04 29.15
CA ASP A 129 -4.82 20.67 29.22
C ASP A 129 -5.18 19.46 28.36
N GLY A 130 -4.15 18.71 27.90
CA GLY A 130 -4.32 17.42 27.22
C GLY A 130 -4.63 16.31 28.22
N PHE A 131 -5.57 15.45 27.86
CA PHE A 131 -5.95 14.26 28.62
C PHE A 131 -6.40 13.13 27.67
N GLU A 132 -6.72 11.96 28.21
CA GLU A 132 -7.17 10.80 27.43
C GLU A 132 -8.34 11.19 26.50
N ASP A 133 -8.30 10.78 25.24
CA ASP A 133 -9.24 11.14 24.18
C ASP A 133 -9.27 12.64 23.79
N TYR A 134 -8.40 13.47 24.35
CA TYR A 134 -8.30 14.89 24.04
C TYR A 134 -6.85 15.36 24.15
N GLY A 135 -5.99 14.86 23.28
CA GLY A 135 -4.54 15.02 23.34
C GLY A 135 -3.96 15.86 22.20
N TYR A 136 -2.73 16.29 22.39
CA TYR A 136 -1.98 17.08 21.42
C TYR A 136 -1.10 16.22 20.54
N ALA A 137 -1.05 16.54 19.24
CA ALA A 137 -0.18 15.91 18.25
C ALA A 137 -0.28 14.39 18.16
N THR A 138 -1.37 13.79 18.60
CA THR A 138 -1.54 12.33 18.64
C THR A 138 -1.91 11.77 17.27
N ASN A 139 -1.27 10.64 16.89
CA ASN A 139 -1.63 9.87 15.70
C ASN A 139 -2.15 8.50 16.12
N ASN A 140 -3.39 8.47 16.60
CA ASN A 140 -4.05 7.27 17.13
C ASN A 140 -5.50 7.15 16.64
N ALA A 141 -5.79 7.62 15.45
CA ALA A 141 -7.06 7.39 14.78
C ALA A 141 -7.08 5.99 14.15
N GLY A 142 -8.21 5.31 14.23
CA GLY A 142 -8.39 3.97 13.68
C GLY A 142 -7.42 2.95 14.30
N TRP A 143 -6.75 2.18 13.47
CA TRP A 143 -5.80 1.15 13.89
C TRP A 143 -4.40 1.70 14.22
N ILE A 144 -4.12 2.97 13.90
CA ILE A 144 -2.83 3.60 14.17
C ILE A 144 -2.73 3.94 15.65
N LYS A 145 -1.64 3.49 16.27
CA LYS A 145 -1.32 3.79 17.67
C LYS A 145 0.19 3.97 17.82
N ASN A 146 0.62 5.20 17.97
CA ASN A 146 2.00 5.48 18.34
C ASN A 146 2.09 6.80 19.11
N ASP A 147 3.17 6.97 19.88
CA ASP A 147 3.46 8.18 20.67
C ASP A 147 4.32 9.18 19.92
N ARG A 148 4.57 8.97 18.61
CA ARG A 148 5.30 9.93 17.81
C ARG A 148 4.42 11.14 17.54
N PRO A 149 4.88 12.36 17.84
CA PRO A 149 4.06 13.54 17.63
C PRO A 149 3.91 13.87 16.14
N VAL A 150 2.70 14.15 15.72
CA VAL A 150 2.39 14.67 14.37
C VAL A 150 2.46 16.18 14.40
N LEU A 151 3.48 16.75 13.78
CA LEU A 151 3.69 18.19 13.78
C LEU A 151 4.58 18.65 12.61
N LYS A 152 4.62 19.94 12.40
CA LYS A 152 5.57 20.60 11.49
C LYS A 152 6.20 21.80 12.17
N TRP A 153 7.53 21.85 12.15
CA TRP A 153 8.27 23.02 12.61
C TRP A 153 8.28 24.12 11.56
N SER A 154 8.17 25.37 12.00
CA SER A 154 8.50 26.50 11.14
C SER A 154 9.99 26.49 10.77
N PRO A 155 10.37 27.03 9.58
CA PRO A 155 11.77 27.03 9.13
C PRO A 155 12.75 27.68 10.12
N ASP A 156 12.30 28.66 10.91
CA ASP A 156 13.08 29.33 11.95
C ASP A 156 13.12 28.58 13.28
N SER A 157 12.58 27.36 13.34
CA SER A 157 12.51 26.50 14.55
C SER A 157 11.77 27.13 15.75
N ARG A 158 10.96 28.17 15.52
CA ARG A 158 10.29 28.92 16.57
C ARG A 158 8.85 28.50 16.83
N THR A 159 8.16 28.07 15.81
CA THR A 159 6.75 27.72 15.88
C THR A 159 6.53 26.27 15.49
N ILE A 160 5.67 25.60 16.23
CA ILE A 160 5.15 24.27 15.89
C ILE A 160 3.73 24.44 15.36
N ALA A 161 3.45 23.92 14.17
CA ALA A 161 2.10 23.67 13.68
C ALA A 161 1.72 22.22 14.00
N THR A 162 0.60 22.03 14.67
CA THR A 162 0.06 20.72 15.03
C THR A 162 -1.44 20.83 15.28
N PHE A 163 -2.01 19.86 15.96
CA PHE A 163 -3.42 19.86 16.31
C PHE A 163 -3.66 19.28 17.71
N ARG A 164 -4.85 19.51 18.21
CA ARG A 164 -5.45 18.80 19.34
C ARG A 164 -6.52 17.87 18.78
N GLN A 165 -6.39 16.57 19.04
CA GLN A 165 -7.35 15.55 18.62
C GLN A 165 -8.51 15.50 19.62
N ASP A 166 -9.74 15.40 19.11
CA ASP A 166 -10.94 15.15 19.91
C ASP A 166 -11.51 13.78 19.53
N ALA A 167 -11.33 12.81 20.42
CA ALA A 167 -11.86 11.47 20.31
C ALA A 167 -12.92 11.17 21.40
N ARG A 168 -13.42 12.19 22.10
CA ARG A 168 -14.35 12.04 23.19
C ARG A 168 -15.72 11.58 22.72
N GLY A 169 -16.23 10.52 23.36
CA GLY A 169 -17.54 9.95 23.07
C GLY A 169 -17.60 9.15 21.76
N LEU A 170 -16.44 8.85 21.15
CA LEU A 170 -16.37 7.92 20.01
C LEU A 170 -16.56 6.47 20.44
N GLY A 171 -17.01 5.63 19.51
CA GLY A 171 -17.11 4.19 19.68
C GLY A 171 -15.77 3.54 20.02
N GLU A 172 -15.80 2.39 20.64
CA GLU A 172 -14.60 1.63 21.02
C GLU A 172 -14.62 0.24 20.40
N MET A 173 -13.46 -0.23 19.99
CA MET A 173 -13.21 -1.61 19.59
C MET A 173 -12.56 -2.36 20.76
N TYR A 174 -12.85 -3.67 20.86
CA TYR A 174 -12.41 -4.50 21.97
C TYR A 174 -11.78 -5.80 21.47
N LEU A 175 -10.63 -6.17 22.03
CA LEU A 175 -9.97 -7.45 21.78
C LEU A 175 -9.57 -8.08 23.11
N ALA A 176 -9.69 -9.40 23.20
CA ALA A 176 -9.32 -10.14 24.40
C ALA A 176 -8.22 -11.15 24.09
N THR A 177 -7.17 -11.17 24.92
CA THR A 177 -6.08 -12.14 24.81
C THR A 177 -6.54 -13.56 25.12
N THR A 178 -5.85 -14.54 24.52
CA THR A 178 -6.02 -15.95 24.85
C THR A 178 -4.86 -16.39 25.74
N ASN A 179 -5.14 -16.67 27.03
CA ASN A 179 -4.15 -17.11 28.00
C ASN A 179 -4.80 -17.97 29.09
N VAL A 180 -3.98 -18.65 29.87
CA VAL A 180 -4.43 -19.32 31.08
C VAL A 180 -4.76 -18.28 32.17
N GLY A 181 -5.93 -18.35 32.78
CA GLY A 181 -6.43 -17.35 33.70
C GLY A 181 -7.31 -16.30 33.02
N HIS A 182 -7.46 -15.14 33.66
CA HIS A 182 -8.30 -14.07 33.10
C HIS A 182 -7.68 -13.45 31.85
N PRO A 183 -8.46 -13.24 30.76
CA PRO A 183 -7.96 -12.55 29.57
C PRO A 183 -7.69 -11.08 29.88
N THR A 184 -6.70 -10.50 29.17
CA THR A 184 -6.49 -9.06 29.18
C THR A 184 -7.32 -8.44 28.06
N LEU A 185 -8.05 -7.37 28.39
CA LEU A 185 -8.83 -6.60 27.44
C LEU A 185 -7.94 -5.48 26.85
N GLU A 186 -7.89 -5.42 25.52
CA GLU A 186 -7.40 -4.27 24.77
C GLU A 186 -8.58 -3.51 24.20
N LYS A 187 -8.59 -2.19 24.35
CA LYS A 187 -9.64 -1.34 23.79
C LYS A 187 -9.04 -0.06 23.24
N TRP A 188 -9.68 0.52 22.23
CA TRP A 188 -9.29 1.80 21.64
C TRP A 188 -10.46 2.45 20.92
N LYS A 189 -10.37 3.76 20.69
CA LYS A 189 -11.34 4.50 19.88
C LYS A 189 -11.26 4.05 18.45
N TYR A 190 -12.41 3.80 17.86
CA TYR A 190 -12.52 3.30 16.49
C TYR A 190 -13.86 3.73 15.93
N THR A 191 -13.82 4.51 14.85
CA THR A 191 -15.03 5.02 14.21
C THR A 191 -15.46 4.13 13.07
N LEU A 192 -16.76 3.93 12.95
CA LEU A 192 -17.40 3.11 11.92
C LEU A 192 -18.18 3.98 10.94
N PRO A 193 -18.36 3.57 9.68
CA PRO A 193 -19.28 4.22 8.76
C PRO A 193 -20.68 4.37 9.38
N GLY A 194 -21.22 5.59 9.28
CA GLY A 194 -22.52 5.92 9.86
C GLY A 194 -22.49 6.42 11.31
N ASP A 195 -21.35 6.40 11.99
CA ASP A 195 -21.23 7.05 13.30
C ASP A 195 -21.51 8.56 13.18
N ASP A 196 -22.31 9.12 14.11
CA ASP A 196 -22.59 10.56 14.13
C ASP A 196 -21.33 11.41 14.34
N LYS A 197 -20.36 10.85 15.10
CA LYS A 197 -19.09 11.49 15.42
C LYS A 197 -17.93 10.61 14.97
N ILE A 198 -16.94 11.25 14.34
CA ILE A 198 -15.66 10.68 14.01
C ILE A 198 -14.55 11.49 14.67
N PHE A 199 -13.28 11.05 14.54
CA PHE A 199 -12.14 11.81 15.02
C PHE A 199 -12.10 13.20 14.38
N GLU A 200 -11.97 14.23 15.25
CA GLU A 200 -11.81 15.62 14.83
C GLU A 200 -10.49 16.19 15.33
N ILE A 201 -9.93 17.15 14.61
CA ILE A 201 -8.73 17.90 14.99
C ILE A 201 -9.00 19.39 15.03
N GLU A 202 -8.49 20.03 16.07
CA GLU A 202 -8.39 21.48 16.19
C GLU A 202 -6.94 21.89 15.88
N ARG A 203 -6.72 22.53 14.73
CA ARG A 203 -5.38 22.94 14.29
C ARG A 203 -4.91 24.13 15.09
N ILE A 204 -3.63 24.11 15.50
CA ILE A 204 -3.03 25.12 16.38
C ILE A 204 -1.61 25.45 15.97
N PHE A 205 -1.16 26.64 16.37
CA PHE A 205 0.25 27.02 16.43
C PHE A 205 0.72 27.14 17.87
N ILE A 206 1.97 26.76 18.13
CA ILE A 206 2.61 26.90 19.44
C ILE A 206 3.94 27.61 19.25
N ASP A 207 4.10 28.81 19.81
CA ASP A 207 5.39 29.52 19.90
C ASP A 207 6.19 28.90 21.07
N ILE A 208 7.31 28.27 20.80
CA ILE A 208 8.07 27.51 21.81
C ILE A 208 8.72 28.39 22.88
N LYS A 209 9.00 29.66 22.57
CA LYS A 209 9.63 30.59 23.50
C LYS A 209 8.62 31.17 24.50
N THR A 210 7.45 31.58 24.02
CA THR A 210 6.41 32.18 24.84
C THR A 210 5.42 31.16 25.38
N LYS A 211 5.42 29.96 24.85
CA LYS A 211 4.45 28.86 25.08
C LYS A 211 3.02 29.27 24.71
N LYS A 212 2.87 30.32 23.89
CA LYS A 212 1.56 30.76 23.44
C LYS A 212 0.98 29.78 22.44
N ILE A 213 -0.22 29.26 22.74
CA ILE A 213 -1.03 28.47 21.82
C ILE A 213 -1.95 29.46 21.06
N THR A 214 -1.97 29.36 19.75
CA THR A 214 -2.84 30.13 18.86
C THR A 214 -3.68 29.17 18.05
N PRO A 215 -4.95 28.91 18.42
CA PRO A 215 -5.87 28.11 17.61
C PRO A 215 -6.10 28.82 16.27
N LEU A 216 -6.26 28.02 15.22
CA LEU A 216 -6.73 28.55 13.95
C LEU A 216 -8.22 28.92 14.08
N ASN A 217 -8.58 30.07 13.54
CA ASN A 217 -10.00 30.45 13.43
C ASN A 217 -10.64 29.68 12.26
N PHE A 218 -10.80 28.41 12.49
CA PHE A 218 -11.29 27.41 11.54
C PHE A 218 -12.16 26.41 12.30
N LYS A 219 -13.18 25.85 11.63
CA LYS A 219 -13.95 24.74 12.21
C LYS A 219 -13.01 23.57 12.44
N ARG A 220 -13.35 22.69 13.38
CA ARG A 220 -12.63 21.43 13.52
C ARG A 220 -12.65 20.67 12.21
N ASP A 221 -11.53 20.10 11.88
CA ASP A 221 -11.32 19.30 10.70
C ASP A 221 -11.43 17.82 11.07
N PHE A 222 -11.76 16.97 10.12
CA PHE A 222 -11.74 15.53 10.34
C PHE A 222 -10.30 15.03 10.36
N GLN A 223 -9.97 14.14 11.29
CA GLN A 223 -8.70 13.44 11.25
C GLN A 223 -8.83 12.25 10.32
N ARG A 224 -7.98 12.22 9.31
CA ARG A 224 -7.90 11.20 8.28
C ARG A 224 -6.75 10.24 8.60
N SER A 225 -6.86 9.00 8.14
CA SER A 225 -5.79 8.04 8.33
C SER A 225 -4.64 8.25 7.33
N THR A 226 -3.45 7.80 7.70
CA THR A 226 -2.27 7.84 6.84
C THR A 226 -2.39 7.00 5.57
N THR A 227 -3.36 6.11 5.49
CA THR A 227 -3.58 5.25 4.33
C THR A 227 -4.53 5.82 3.30
N THR A 228 -5.35 6.80 3.69
CA THR A 228 -6.39 7.33 2.81
C THR A 228 -6.19 8.78 2.41
N ASP A 229 -5.86 9.68 3.34
CA ASP A 229 -5.82 11.12 3.09
C ASP A 229 -4.55 11.85 3.55
N HIS A 230 -3.56 11.12 4.02
CA HIS A 230 -2.21 11.63 4.24
C HIS A 230 -2.11 12.86 5.16
N ILE A 231 -2.83 12.87 6.29
CA ILE A 231 -2.63 13.95 7.27
C ILE A 231 -1.25 13.88 7.92
N ALA A 232 -0.74 12.67 8.10
CA ALA A 232 0.57 12.41 8.68
C ALA A 232 1.27 11.24 7.99
N ASP A 233 2.58 11.35 7.84
CA ASP A 233 3.43 10.22 7.42
C ASP A 233 3.75 9.31 8.60
N TRP A 234 4.27 8.13 8.33
CA TRP A 234 4.72 7.14 9.31
C TRP A 234 5.77 7.69 10.28
N ASP A 235 6.52 8.68 9.86
CA ASP A 235 7.53 9.34 10.67
C ASP A 235 6.99 10.50 11.51
N GLY A 236 5.68 10.78 11.48
CA GLY A 236 5.01 11.86 12.21
C GLY A 236 5.07 13.22 11.50
N THR A 237 5.55 13.28 10.25
CA THR A 237 5.51 14.51 9.46
C THR A 237 4.06 14.88 9.15
N LEU A 238 3.66 16.11 9.44
CA LEU A 238 2.37 16.66 9.06
C LEU A 238 2.40 16.97 7.56
N LEU A 239 1.74 16.12 6.76
CA LEU A 239 1.82 16.14 5.31
C LEU A 239 0.95 17.24 4.69
N ASP A 240 -0.22 17.50 5.22
CA ASP A 240 -1.21 18.43 4.70
C ASP A 240 -0.96 19.90 5.08
N ALA A 241 0.29 20.28 5.38
CA ALA A 241 0.65 21.63 5.80
C ALA A 241 2.00 22.09 5.23
N ASN A 242 2.09 23.34 4.77
CA ASN A 242 3.29 23.96 4.22
C ASN A 242 3.51 25.35 4.83
N PHE A 243 4.63 25.56 5.53
CA PHE A 243 5.02 26.89 6.02
C PHE A 243 5.58 27.78 4.90
N SER A 244 5.33 29.08 5.02
CA SER A 244 6.11 30.08 4.30
C SER A 244 7.57 30.07 4.79
N GLU A 245 8.52 30.49 3.95
CA GLU A 245 9.95 30.50 4.28
C GLU A 245 10.28 31.33 5.53
N ASN A 246 9.54 32.41 5.74
CA ASN A 246 9.68 33.26 6.93
C ASN A 246 8.86 32.80 8.16
N GLY A 247 8.23 31.62 8.09
CA GLY A 247 7.43 31.05 9.17
C GLY A 247 6.16 31.81 9.57
N ARG A 248 5.73 32.83 8.80
CA ARG A 248 4.60 33.70 9.17
C ARG A 248 3.25 33.23 8.68
N LYS A 249 3.22 32.36 7.69
CA LYS A 249 2.02 31.77 7.11
C LYS A 249 2.15 30.26 7.05
N LEU A 250 1.02 29.58 7.16
CA LEU A 250 0.91 28.15 6.91
C LEU A 250 -0.20 27.93 5.89
N ALA A 251 0.11 27.25 4.80
CA ALA A 251 -0.91 26.67 3.93
C ALA A 251 -1.26 25.27 4.44
N PHE A 252 -2.54 24.89 4.40
CA PHE A 252 -2.98 23.57 4.77
C PHE A 252 -4.18 23.11 3.95
N ILE A 253 -4.35 21.79 3.84
CA ILE A 253 -5.50 21.17 3.17
C ILE A 253 -6.46 20.63 4.22
N SER A 254 -7.76 20.78 3.96
CA SER A 254 -8.84 20.08 4.64
C SER A 254 -9.72 19.37 3.61
N SER A 255 -10.39 18.29 3.99
CA SER A 255 -11.38 17.62 3.14
C SER A 255 -12.68 17.35 3.89
N THR A 256 -13.74 17.09 3.12
CA THR A 256 -15.04 16.68 3.67
C THR A 256 -14.99 15.23 4.12
N ARG A 257 -15.91 14.80 4.99
CA ARG A 257 -16.01 13.44 5.49
C ARG A 257 -16.25 12.42 4.37
N ASP A 258 -16.99 12.80 3.33
CA ASP A 258 -17.24 12.00 2.14
C ASP A 258 -16.08 12.00 1.13
N HIS A 259 -14.96 12.66 1.48
CA HIS A 259 -13.74 12.80 0.67
C HIS A 259 -13.93 13.45 -0.72
N LYS A 260 -15.09 14.07 -0.98
CA LYS A 260 -15.42 14.66 -2.29
C LYS A 260 -14.91 16.07 -2.49
N GLU A 261 -14.52 16.74 -1.43
CA GLU A 261 -14.02 18.11 -1.50
C GLU A 261 -12.65 18.24 -0.82
N ALA A 262 -11.70 18.83 -1.52
CA ALA A 262 -10.41 19.26 -0.96
C ALA A 262 -10.30 20.77 -1.00
N HIS A 263 -9.90 21.38 0.12
CA HIS A 263 -9.84 22.82 0.31
C HIS A 263 -8.44 23.25 0.70
N LEU A 264 -7.83 24.14 -0.08
CA LEU A 264 -6.58 24.82 0.29
C LEU A 264 -6.89 26.09 1.08
N HIS A 265 -6.25 26.21 2.22
CA HIS A 265 -6.35 27.36 3.12
C HIS A 265 -4.98 27.97 3.42
N VAL A 266 -4.94 29.26 3.77
CA VAL A 266 -3.75 29.91 4.31
C VAL A 266 -4.07 30.52 5.66
N ALA A 267 -3.31 30.15 6.69
CA ALA A 267 -3.41 30.69 8.05
C ALA A 267 -2.27 31.66 8.34
N ASP A 268 -2.58 32.77 9.04
CA ASP A 268 -1.60 33.67 9.64
C ASP A 268 -1.16 33.09 10.99
N VAL A 269 0.11 32.81 11.15
CA VAL A 269 0.67 32.09 12.31
C VAL A 269 0.51 32.88 13.62
N ARG A 270 0.55 34.21 13.57
CA ARG A 270 0.46 35.07 14.73
C ARG A 270 -0.96 35.22 15.28
N THR A 271 -1.95 35.25 14.37
CA THR A 271 -3.35 35.56 14.71
C THR A 271 -4.28 34.35 14.63
N GLY A 272 -3.89 33.29 13.98
CA GLY A 272 -4.75 32.14 13.70
C GLY A 272 -5.81 32.40 12.61
N ARG A 273 -5.82 33.59 11.97
CA ARG A 273 -6.79 33.92 10.92
C ARG A 273 -6.57 33.04 9.71
N VAL A 274 -7.63 32.37 9.25
CA VAL A 274 -7.64 31.50 8.08
C VAL A 274 -8.32 32.18 6.90
N THR A 275 -7.73 32.06 5.72
CA THR A 275 -8.26 32.54 4.45
C THR A 275 -8.41 31.34 3.52
N PRO A 276 -9.62 31.03 3.01
CA PRO A 276 -9.81 30.03 1.97
C PRO A 276 -9.20 30.52 0.66
N ILE A 277 -8.52 29.62 -0.07
CA ILE A 277 -7.82 29.95 -1.32
C ILE A 277 -8.44 29.24 -2.51
N TYR A 278 -8.61 27.90 -2.39
CA TYR A 278 -9.04 27.05 -3.50
C TYR A 278 -9.89 25.90 -2.99
N LYS A 279 -10.79 25.44 -3.83
CA LYS A 279 -11.62 24.25 -3.59
C LYS A 279 -11.68 23.40 -4.85
N GLU A 280 -11.40 22.11 -4.69
CA GLU A 280 -11.69 21.11 -5.70
C GLU A 280 -12.84 20.24 -5.25
N VAL A 281 -13.71 19.87 -6.19
CA VAL A 281 -14.87 19.00 -5.96
C VAL A 281 -14.82 17.86 -6.96
N THR A 282 -15.00 16.64 -6.46
CA THR A 282 -15.02 15.42 -7.26
C THR A 282 -16.35 14.69 -7.11
N GLN A 283 -16.68 13.81 -8.05
CA GLN A 283 -17.92 13.02 -7.97
C GLN A 283 -17.77 11.83 -7.01
N THR A 284 -16.57 11.30 -6.89
CA THR A 284 -16.23 10.12 -6.09
C THR A 284 -15.40 10.54 -4.87
N TYR A 285 -14.10 10.60 -4.98
CA TYR A 285 -13.19 11.04 -3.92
C TYR A 285 -12.02 11.84 -4.53
N TYR A 286 -11.49 12.77 -3.77
CA TYR A 286 -10.29 13.50 -4.13
C TYR A 286 -9.05 12.64 -3.84
N GLU A 287 -8.10 12.64 -4.77
CA GLU A 287 -6.79 12.01 -4.62
C GLU A 287 -5.68 13.04 -4.89
N SER A 288 -4.66 13.07 -4.03
CA SER A 288 -3.54 14.01 -4.16
C SER A 288 -2.30 13.41 -4.83
N GLY A 289 -2.41 12.18 -5.30
CA GLY A 289 -1.34 11.41 -5.94
C GLY A 289 -1.31 9.96 -5.47
N VAL A 290 -0.56 9.13 -6.17
CA VAL A 290 -0.53 7.66 -5.95
C VAL A 290 0.18 7.27 -4.66
N SER A 291 1.21 8.00 -4.27
CA SER A 291 2.05 7.67 -3.11
C SER A 291 2.36 8.85 -2.20
N GLY A 292 1.82 10.02 -2.46
CA GLY A 292 2.11 11.20 -1.66
C GLY A 292 1.36 12.45 -2.06
N GLU A 293 1.76 13.55 -1.47
CA GLU A 293 1.17 14.86 -1.68
C GLU A 293 1.84 15.60 -2.83
N ASN A 294 1.10 15.85 -3.88
CA ASN A 294 1.57 16.56 -5.06
C ASN A 294 1.11 18.01 -5.09
N TRP A 295 1.08 18.68 -3.95
CA TRP A 295 0.79 20.10 -3.88
C TRP A 295 1.91 20.87 -3.17
N ARG A 296 2.15 22.12 -3.56
CA ARG A 296 3.16 23.02 -2.96
C ARG A 296 2.69 24.47 -3.04
N VAL A 297 3.00 25.27 -2.03
CA VAL A 297 2.67 26.70 -2.02
C VAL A 297 3.94 27.54 -2.07
N PHE A 298 4.00 28.46 -3.03
CA PHE A 298 5.09 29.41 -3.25
C PHE A 298 4.65 30.79 -2.82
N PHE A 299 4.87 31.11 -1.54
CA PHE A 299 4.40 32.37 -0.95
C PHE A 299 5.10 33.62 -1.49
N ASP A 300 6.34 33.48 -1.96
CA ASP A 300 7.16 34.52 -2.55
C ASP A 300 6.63 34.96 -3.91
N THR A 301 6.21 34.05 -4.75
CA THR A 301 5.63 34.34 -6.07
C THR A 301 4.11 34.44 -6.07
N ASN A 302 3.46 34.12 -4.95
CA ASN A 302 2.00 34.02 -4.82
C ASN A 302 1.38 32.99 -5.77
N GLU A 303 1.99 31.83 -5.88
CA GLU A 303 1.54 30.72 -6.71
C GLU A 303 1.37 29.45 -5.86
N PHE A 304 0.61 28.47 -6.35
CA PHE A 304 0.61 27.12 -5.81
C PHE A 304 0.50 26.07 -6.91
N LEU A 305 1.21 24.98 -6.70
CA LEU A 305 1.12 23.75 -7.47
C LEU A 305 -0.01 22.91 -6.88
N TRP A 306 -0.86 22.37 -7.74
CA TRP A 306 -1.98 21.52 -7.37
C TRP A 306 -2.04 20.30 -8.25
N TYR A 307 -2.30 19.13 -7.64
CA TYR A 307 -2.58 17.88 -8.35
C TYR A 307 -4.08 17.71 -8.51
N SER A 308 -4.53 17.33 -9.69
CA SER A 308 -5.95 17.11 -9.96
C SER A 308 -6.13 16.02 -11.01
N GLU A 309 -7.16 15.21 -10.83
CA GLU A 309 -7.63 14.19 -11.80
C GLU A 309 -8.83 14.66 -12.63
N LYS A 310 -9.08 15.97 -12.69
CA LYS A 310 -10.26 16.54 -13.37
C LYS A 310 -10.35 16.25 -14.87
N ASP A 311 -9.23 15.87 -15.50
CA ASP A 311 -9.13 15.47 -16.90
C ASP A 311 -9.10 13.94 -17.07
N ASP A 312 -9.62 13.20 -16.09
CA ASP A 312 -9.55 11.73 -15.99
C ASP A 312 -8.13 11.18 -15.71
N TRP A 313 -7.11 12.03 -15.71
CA TRP A 313 -5.72 11.66 -15.43
C TRP A 313 -5.09 12.60 -14.41
N GLY A 314 -4.22 12.05 -13.59
CA GLY A 314 -3.55 12.82 -12.54
C GLY A 314 -2.47 13.74 -13.08
N HIS A 315 -2.73 15.04 -13.06
CA HIS A 315 -1.86 16.07 -13.62
C HIS A 315 -1.60 17.23 -12.67
N LEU A 316 -0.55 18.01 -12.99
CA LEU A 316 -0.13 19.17 -12.24
C LEU A 316 -0.67 20.47 -12.88
N TYR A 317 -1.14 21.36 -12.01
CA TYR A 317 -1.73 22.65 -12.34
C TYR A 317 -1.09 23.75 -11.52
N LEU A 318 -0.80 24.90 -12.14
CA LEU A 318 -0.29 26.10 -11.48
C LEU A 318 -1.44 27.09 -11.28
N HIS A 319 -1.59 27.59 -10.07
CA HIS A 319 -2.64 28.52 -9.69
C HIS A 319 -2.07 29.78 -9.02
N ASP A 320 -2.79 30.90 -9.10
CA ASP A 320 -2.53 32.12 -8.35
C ASP A 320 -3.02 31.96 -6.89
N LEU A 321 -2.15 32.14 -5.91
CA LEU A 321 -2.43 31.93 -4.49
C LEU A 321 -3.40 32.97 -3.89
N ARG A 322 -3.55 34.15 -4.50
CA ARG A 322 -4.42 35.22 -3.96
C ARG A 322 -5.85 35.04 -4.41
N THR A 323 -6.07 34.47 -5.59
CA THR A 323 -7.39 34.39 -6.24
C THR A 323 -7.88 32.96 -6.40
N GLY A 324 -7.03 31.94 -6.22
CA GLY A 324 -7.31 30.53 -6.51
C GLY A 324 -7.42 30.22 -8.01
N LYS A 325 -7.27 31.20 -8.90
CA LYS A 325 -7.48 30.98 -10.33
C LYS A 325 -6.34 30.20 -10.96
N LEU A 326 -6.70 29.35 -11.92
CA LEU A 326 -5.75 28.63 -12.75
C LEU A 326 -4.89 29.62 -13.55
N ILE A 327 -3.57 29.43 -13.50
CA ILE A 327 -2.60 30.12 -14.38
C ILE A 327 -2.41 29.27 -15.62
N ASN A 328 -1.99 27.99 -15.46
CA ASN A 328 -1.87 27.03 -16.56
C ASN A 328 -1.88 25.59 -16.05
N GLN A 329 -2.20 24.66 -16.94
CA GLN A 329 -1.94 23.24 -16.76
C GLN A 329 -0.48 22.96 -17.12
N ILE A 330 0.24 22.22 -16.25
CA ILE A 330 1.68 21.95 -16.43
C ILE A 330 1.88 20.64 -17.18
N THR A 331 1.16 19.59 -16.83
CA THR A 331 1.20 18.29 -17.49
C THR A 331 -0.16 17.90 -18.03
N SER A 332 -0.21 17.15 -19.13
CA SER A 332 -1.45 16.70 -19.76
C SER A 332 -1.25 15.44 -20.59
N GLY A 333 -2.35 14.74 -20.90
CA GLY A 333 -2.34 13.54 -21.73
C GLY A 333 -2.93 12.30 -21.02
N GLN A 334 -2.91 11.15 -21.71
CA GLN A 334 -3.44 9.88 -21.18
C GLN A 334 -2.36 9.13 -20.36
N TRP A 335 -1.87 9.74 -19.33
CA TRP A 335 -0.84 9.25 -18.42
C TRP A 335 -0.95 10.04 -17.11
N LEU A 336 -0.26 9.60 -16.04
CA LEU A 336 -0.37 10.30 -14.75
C LEU A 336 1.00 10.67 -14.17
N VAL A 337 1.01 11.80 -13.45
CA VAL A 337 2.04 12.13 -12.46
C VAL A 337 1.81 11.26 -11.22
N ARG A 338 2.88 10.64 -10.69
CA ARG A 338 2.82 9.89 -9.44
C ARG A 338 3.23 10.74 -8.25
N ASP A 339 4.48 11.16 -8.21
CA ASP A 339 5.06 11.88 -7.07
C ASP A 339 5.87 13.08 -7.55
N VAL A 340 5.62 14.25 -6.99
CA VAL A 340 6.47 15.44 -7.14
C VAL A 340 7.64 15.32 -6.17
N LEU A 341 8.82 15.01 -6.70
CA LEU A 341 10.01 14.76 -5.89
C LEU A 341 10.74 16.05 -5.51
N HIS A 342 10.77 17.04 -6.42
CA HIS A 342 11.48 18.29 -6.22
C HIS A 342 10.90 19.44 -7.06
N VAL A 343 11.03 20.64 -6.52
CA VAL A 343 10.69 21.89 -7.22
C VAL A 343 11.86 22.86 -7.09
N ASP A 344 12.55 23.12 -8.18
CA ASP A 344 13.54 24.19 -8.27
C ASP A 344 12.83 25.52 -8.61
N LYS A 345 12.58 26.30 -7.55
CA LYS A 345 11.90 27.61 -7.70
C LYS A 345 12.72 28.61 -8.51
N SER A 346 14.05 28.54 -8.45
CA SER A 346 14.93 29.47 -9.12
C SER A 346 14.95 29.29 -10.64
N LYS A 347 14.91 28.02 -11.07
CA LYS A 347 14.83 27.65 -12.47
C LYS A 347 13.38 27.51 -12.96
N ARG A 348 12.43 27.47 -12.03
CA ARG A 348 11.01 27.16 -12.27
C ARG A 348 10.82 25.78 -12.92
N GLU A 349 11.52 24.79 -12.41
CA GLU A 349 11.50 23.40 -12.85
C GLU A 349 10.86 22.49 -11.78
N ILE A 350 10.16 21.44 -12.23
CA ILE A 350 9.55 20.41 -11.40
C ILE A 350 10.13 19.08 -11.83
N TYR A 351 10.62 18.30 -10.86
CA TYR A 351 11.06 16.91 -11.03
C TYR A 351 10.01 16.00 -10.41
N PHE A 352 9.49 15.07 -11.19
CA PHE A 352 8.42 14.21 -10.77
C PHE A 352 8.52 12.82 -11.39
N THR A 353 7.93 11.83 -10.73
CA THR A 353 7.73 10.51 -11.30
C THR A 353 6.37 10.42 -12.00
N GLY A 354 6.30 9.62 -13.05
CA GLY A 354 5.07 9.38 -13.80
C GLY A 354 5.02 7.98 -14.38
N GLY A 355 3.85 7.57 -14.82
CA GLY A 355 3.60 6.28 -15.47
C GLY A 355 2.57 6.37 -16.58
N GLY A 356 2.65 5.45 -17.54
CA GLY A 356 1.70 5.36 -18.65
C GLY A 356 1.98 6.28 -19.84
N ARG A 357 3.05 7.09 -19.81
CA ARG A 357 3.46 7.96 -20.93
C ARG A 357 4.34 7.25 -21.93
N GLU A 358 5.23 6.41 -21.45
CA GLU A 358 6.14 5.63 -22.28
C GLU A 358 5.50 4.33 -22.74
N ASP A 359 5.89 3.82 -23.90
CA ASP A 359 5.35 2.59 -24.48
C ASP A 359 5.53 1.38 -23.55
N GLY A 360 4.56 0.47 -23.53
CA GLY A 360 4.61 -0.78 -22.80
C GLY A 360 3.70 -0.80 -21.56
N ASN A 361 4.22 -1.31 -20.45
CA ASN A 361 3.43 -1.44 -19.22
C ASN A 361 3.22 -0.09 -18.54
N PRO A 362 1.97 0.40 -18.38
CA PRO A 362 1.68 1.73 -17.82
C PRO A 362 2.05 1.86 -16.34
N TYR A 363 2.31 0.76 -15.66
CA TYR A 363 2.73 0.75 -14.26
C TYR A 363 4.23 0.96 -14.07
N HIS A 364 5.04 0.97 -15.13
CA HIS A 364 6.44 1.38 -15.04
C HIS A 364 6.54 2.85 -14.62
N ILE A 365 7.52 3.13 -13.77
CA ILE A 365 7.72 4.45 -13.17
C ILE A 365 8.98 5.08 -13.77
N TYR A 366 8.83 6.28 -14.30
CA TYR A 366 9.93 7.06 -14.90
C TYR A 366 10.07 8.42 -14.23
N LEU A 367 11.27 8.99 -14.25
CA LEU A 367 11.54 10.35 -13.79
C LEU A 367 11.48 11.34 -14.97
N TYR A 368 10.77 12.42 -14.75
CA TYR A 368 10.60 13.53 -15.68
C TYR A 368 11.00 14.86 -15.04
N LYS A 369 11.31 15.82 -15.90
CA LYS A 369 11.48 17.22 -15.58
C LYS A 369 10.58 18.05 -16.49
N VAL A 370 9.97 19.14 -15.97
CA VAL A 370 9.12 20.05 -16.74
C VAL A 370 9.22 21.46 -16.16
N ASN A 371 9.08 22.50 -16.99
CA ASN A 371 8.95 23.87 -16.54
C ASN A 371 7.56 24.15 -15.95
N PHE A 372 7.43 25.16 -15.09
CA PHE A 372 6.15 25.58 -14.49
C PHE A 372 5.09 25.98 -15.53
N ASP A 373 5.48 26.45 -16.70
CA ASP A 373 4.58 26.78 -17.82
C ASP A 373 4.18 25.58 -18.69
N GLY A 374 4.70 24.39 -18.35
CA GLY A 374 4.46 23.13 -19.08
C GLY A 374 5.40 22.90 -20.26
N SER A 375 6.31 23.83 -20.56
CA SER A 375 7.32 23.63 -21.59
C SER A 375 8.43 22.68 -21.16
N ASP A 376 9.20 22.16 -22.10
CA ASP A 376 10.40 21.35 -21.91
C ASP A 376 10.18 20.09 -21.05
N LEU A 377 9.04 19.43 -21.23
CA LEU A 377 8.80 18.12 -20.60
C LEU A 377 9.83 17.10 -21.12
N LYS A 378 10.73 16.69 -20.24
CA LYS A 378 11.86 15.82 -20.56
C LYS A 378 11.85 14.54 -19.72
N LEU A 379 12.03 13.40 -20.39
CA LEU A 379 12.28 12.10 -19.73
C LEU A 379 13.76 12.03 -19.29
N LEU A 380 14.03 11.81 -18.01
CA LEU A 380 15.38 11.72 -17.45
C LEU A 380 15.88 10.27 -17.29
N THR A 381 14.95 9.31 -17.28
CA THR A 381 15.24 7.87 -17.10
C THR A 381 14.62 7.07 -18.24
N PRO A 382 15.24 7.06 -19.44
CA PRO A 382 14.68 6.41 -20.64
C PRO A 382 14.82 4.88 -20.63
N GLU A 383 15.55 4.31 -19.67
CA GLU A 383 15.74 2.86 -19.55
C GLU A 383 14.42 2.19 -19.18
N LYS A 384 14.04 1.12 -19.93
CA LYS A 384 12.78 0.42 -19.72
C LYS A 384 12.70 -0.22 -18.33
N GLY A 385 11.64 0.07 -17.60
CA GLY A 385 11.35 -0.55 -16.31
C GLY A 385 10.81 0.40 -15.25
N THR A 386 10.72 -0.09 -14.05
CA THR A 386 10.34 0.70 -12.86
C THR A 386 11.59 1.27 -12.21
N HIS A 387 11.65 2.60 -12.09
CA HIS A 387 12.76 3.35 -11.52
C HIS A 387 12.51 3.72 -10.06
N SER A 388 13.52 3.54 -9.23
CA SER A 388 13.60 4.10 -7.86
C SER A 388 14.66 5.19 -7.85
N ILE A 389 14.26 6.41 -7.52
CA ILE A 389 15.10 7.60 -7.62
C ILE A 389 15.65 7.97 -6.25
N ASN A 390 16.96 8.22 -6.18
CA ASN A 390 17.63 8.71 -4.96
C ASN A 390 18.50 9.94 -5.36
N PRO A 391 17.98 11.18 -5.14
CA PRO A 391 18.67 12.39 -5.56
C PRO A 391 19.76 12.83 -4.58
N SER A 392 20.75 13.57 -5.09
CA SER A 392 21.66 14.37 -4.25
C SER A 392 20.88 15.52 -3.58
N PRO A 393 21.36 16.05 -2.44
CA PRO A 393 20.65 17.12 -1.72
C PRO A 393 20.36 18.39 -2.55
N ASN A 394 21.23 18.68 -3.50
CA ASN A 394 21.12 19.85 -4.39
C ASN A 394 20.48 19.53 -5.76
N TRP A 395 20.11 18.27 -6.02
CA TRP A 395 19.53 17.80 -7.28
C TRP A 395 20.42 18.00 -8.52
N ASP A 396 21.73 18.20 -8.36
CA ASP A 396 22.67 18.20 -9.49
C ASP A 396 22.92 16.80 -10.04
N PHE A 397 22.77 15.79 -9.17
CA PHE A 397 22.92 14.37 -9.50
C PHE A 397 21.78 13.54 -8.87
N PHE A 398 21.56 12.38 -9.43
CA PHE A 398 20.73 11.37 -8.80
C PHE A 398 21.22 9.97 -9.19
N THR A 399 20.96 8.99 -8.32
CA THR A 399 21.04 7.60 -8.74
C THR A 399 19.64 7.11 -9.06
N THR A 400 19.55 6.22 -10.03
CA THR A 400 18.34 5.46 -10.29
C THR A 400 18.64 3.97 -10.33
N THR A 401 17.82 3.19 -9.62
CA THR A 401 17.80 1.74 -9.74
C THR A 401 16.57 1.36 -10.53
N TYR A 402 16.77 0.68 -11.64
CA TYR A 402 15.66 0.26 -12.51
C TYR A 402 15.68 -1.22 -12.79
N SER A 403 14.50 -1.78 -13.00
CA SER A 403 14.31 -3.20 -13.32
C SER A 403 12.96 -3.42 -13.99
N THR A 404 12.80 -4.59 -14.62
CA THR A 404 11.51 -5.13 -15.04
C THR A 404 11.20 -6.39 -14.24
N THR A 405 10.11 -7.06 -14.51
CA THR A 405 9.77 -8.33 -13.86
C THR A 405 10.79 -9.44 -14.10
N THR A 406 11.50 -9.37 -15.24
CA THR A 406 12.47 -10.38 -15.68
C THR A 406 13.92 -9.88 -15.66
N ASN A 407 14.15 -8.57 -15.85
CA ASN A 407 15.48 -7.99 -15.82
C ASN A 407 15.86 -7.55 -14.40
N PRO A 408 16.96 -8.08 -13.83
CA PRO A 408 17.40 -7.74 -12.48
C PRO A 408 17.77 -6.26 -12.35
N PRO A 409 17.83 -5.72 -11.11
CA PRO A 409 18.13 -4.32 -10.87
C PRO A 409 19.48 -3.87 -11.38
N ILE A 410 19.51 -2.73 -12.07
CA ILE A 410 20.70 -1.99 -12.46
C ILE A 410 20.65 -0.62 -11.79
N THR A 411 21.73 -0.21 -11.15
CA THR A 411 21.84 1.12 -10.53
C THR A 411 22.88 1.96 -11.28
N VAL A 412 22.45 3.14 -11.72
CA VAL A 412 23.30 4.10 -12.41
C VAL A 412 23.29 5.47 -11.70
N LEU A 413 24.40 6.18 -11.81
CA LEU A 413 24.53 7.59 -11.45
C LEU A 413 24.24 8.43 -12.70
N LYS A 414 23.38 9.44 -12.56
CA LYS A 414 23.03 10.40 -13.62
C LYS A 414 23.18 11.84 -13.15
N ASP A 415 23.38 12.76 -14.09
CA ASP A 415 23.22 14.20 -13.85
C ASP A 415 21.75 14.62 -13.89
N ASN A 416 21.46 15.87 -13.55
CA ASN A 416 20.10 16.42 -13.55
C ASN A 416 19.50 16.64 -14.97
N GLU A 417 20.29 16.38 -16.02
CA GLU A 417 19.83 16.33 -17.40
C GLU A 417 19.50 14.91 -17.87
N GLY A 418 19.70 13.89 -17.01
CA GLY A 418 19.41 12.50 -17.29
C GLY A 418 20.54 11.76 -18.03
N ASN A 419 21.72 12.38 -18.19
CA ASN A 419 22.86 11.69 -18.78
C ASN A 419 23.44 10.68 -17.79
N THR A 420 23.64 9.44 -18.24
CA THR A 420 24.28 8.41 -17.42
C THR A 420 25.78 8.68 -17.33
N LEU A 421 26.24 8.91 -16.11
CA LEU A 421 27.65 9.18 -15.81
C LEU A 421 28.42 7.90 -15.51
N LYS A 422 27.78 6.98 -14.74
CA LYS A 422 28.41 5.72 -14.33
C LYS A 422 27.38 4.66 -13.93
N THR A 423 27.66 3.40 -14.28
CA THR A 423 26.98 2.24 -13.70
C THR A 423 27.64 1.92 -12.34
N LEU A 424 26.84 1.88 -11.28
CA LEU A 424 27.31 1.62 -9.92
C LEU A 424 27.21 0.13 -9.57
N ALA A 425 26.15 -0.54 -10.01
CA ALA A 425 25.94 -1.97 -9.79
C ALA A 425 24.98 -2.54 -10.85
N GLU A 426 25.26 -3.78 -11.24
CA GLU A 426 24.36 -4.63 -12.02
C GLU A 426 24.14 -5.89 -11.20
N SER A 427 22.90 -6.16 -10.84
CA SER A 427 22.58 -7.31 -10.01
C SER A 427 22.79 -8.61 -10.77
N ASP A 428 23.37 -9.62 -10.09
CA ASP A 428 23.65 -10.93 -10.64
C ASP A 428 22.62 -11.95 -10.12
N ILE A 429 21.97 -12.67 -11.06
CA ILE A 429 20.98 -13.71 -10.83
C ILE A 429 21.44 -15.09 -11.33
N SER A 430 22.73 -15.28 -11.60
CA SER A 430 23.26 -16.53 -12.12
C SER A 430 22.98 -17.71 -11.17
N GLU A 431 23.29 -17.53 -9.88
CA GLU A 431 22.99 -18.54 -8.85
C GLU A 431 21.47 -18.77 -8.69
N LEU A 432 20.65 -17.74 -8.91
CA LEU A 432 19.19 -17.87 -8.87
C LEU A 432 18.70 -18.78 -9.99
N LYS A 433 19.20 -18.59 -11.21
CA LYS A 433 18.88 -19.44 -12.38
C LYS A 433 19.41 -20.88 -12.22
N GLU A 434 20.59 -21.06 -11.62
CA GLU A 434 21.11 -22.38 -11.27
C GLU A 434 20.24 -23.14 -10.24
N ASN A 435 19.45 -22.41 -9.45
CA ASN A 435 18.50 -22.98 -8.48
C ASN A 435 17.07 -23.08 -9.03
N ASN A 436 16.90 -23.22 -10.36
CA ASN A 436 15.63 -23.39 -11.05
C ASN A 436 14.62 -22.23 -10.87
N TRP A 437 15.08 -21.01 -10.60
CA TRP A 437 14.20 -19.86 -10.61
C TRP A 437 13.54 -19.68 -11.97
N GLN A 438 12.24 -19.50 -11.97
CA GLN A 438 11.46 -19.26 -13.18
C GLN A 438 11.16 -17.77 -13.34
N GLU A 439 11.29 -17.26 -14.55
CA GLU A 439 10.88 -15.90 -14.88
C GLU A 439 9.35 -15.82 -14.89
N PRO A 440 8.74 -14.80 -14.22
CA PRO A 440 7.32 -14.58 -14.34
C PRO A 440 6.94 -14.17 -15.76
N VAL A 441 5.76 -14.55 -16.20
CA VAL A 441 5.20 -14.11 -17.47
C VAL A 441 4.34 -12.87 -17.22
N GLU A 442 4.76 -11.74 -17.77
CA GLU A 442 3.96 -10.51 -17.79
C GLU A 442 2.96 -10.59 -18.94
N PHE A 443 1.70 -10.29 -18.68
CA PHE A 443 0.65 -10.30 -19.67
C PHE A 443 -0.22 -9.05 -19.64
N ASN A 444 -0.89 -8.78 -20.75
CA ASN A 444 -2.01 -7.87 -20.82
C ASN A 444 -3.18 -8.55 -21.57
N VAL A 445 -4.38 -8.33 -21.07
CA VAL A 445 -5.64 -8.82 -21.66
C VAL A 445 -6.70 -7.74 -21.54
N LYS A 446 -7.83 -7.93 -22.23
CA LYS A 446 -8.95 -7.01 -22.08
C LYS A 446 -9.74 -7.29 -20.80
N ALA A 447 -10.16 -6.23 -20.11
CA ALA A 447 -11.07 -6.27 -18.98
C ALA A 447 -12.46 -6.77 -19.38
N ARG A 448 -13.37 -6.83 -18.43
CA ARG A 448 -14.78 -7.26 -18.62
C ARG A 448 -15.52 -6.47 -19.69
N ASP A 449 -15.15 -5.20 -19.92
CA ASP A 449 -15.74 -4.33 -20.95
C ASP A 449 -15.30 -4.68 -22.38
N GLY A 450 -14.27 -5.52 -22.53
CA GLY A 450 -13.70 -5.92 -23.82
C GLY A 450 -12.84 -4.85 -24.50
N GLU A 451 -12.63 -3.69 -23.86
CA GLU A 451 -11.93 -2.53 -24.42
C GLU A 451 -10.69 -2.15 -23.60
N THR A 452 -10.82 -2.07 -22.28
CA THR A 452 -9.77 -1.63 -21.37
C THR A 452 -8.68 -2.68 -21.20
N ASP A 453 -7.41 -2.30 -21.41
CA ASP A 453 -6.28 -3.19 -21.13
C ASP A 453 -6.04 -3.30 -19.62
N ILE A 454 -5.96 -4.53 -19.11
CA ILE A 454 -5.53 -4.86 -17.76
C ILE A 454 -4.26 -5.70 -17.82
N TYR A 455 -3.42 -5.53 -16.80
CA TYR A 455 -2.08 -6.12 -16.75
C TYR A 455 -1.96 -7.07 -15.57
N GLY A 456 -1.09 -8.04 -15.69
CA GLY A 456 -0.87 -9.00 -14.63
C GLY A 456 0.41 -9.80 -14.77
N LEU A 457 0.62 -10.68 -13.81
CA LEU A 457 1.72 -11.64 -13.79
C LEU A 457 1.20 -13.05 -13.66
N MET A 458 1.85 -13.97 -14.35
CA MET A 458 1.59 -15.40 -14.28
C MET A 458 2.87 -16.15 -13.96
N TYR A 459 2.73 -17.21 -13.15
CA TYR A 459 3.82 -18.11 -12.74
C TYR A 459 3.43 -19.53 -13.07
N PHE A 460 4.29 -20.21 -13.80
CA PHE A 460 4.13 -21.62 -14.13
C PHE A 460 4.97 -22.49 -13.21
N PRO A 461 4.53 -23.72 -12.90
CA PRO A 461 5.42 -24.70 -12.31
C PRO A 461 6.59 -25.00 -13.26
N SER A 462 7.76 -25.32 -12.74
CA SER A 462 8.95 -25.64 -13.55
C SER A 462 8.76 -26.86 -14.50
N PHE A 463 7.74 -27.63 -14.24
CA PHE A 463 7.32 -28.81 -15.05
C PHE A 463 6.02 -28.55 -15.85
N TYR A 464 5.64 -27.31 -16.08
CA TYR A 464 4.46 -26.98 -16.88
C TYR A 464 4.51 -27.61 -18.28
N SER A 465 3.37 -28.07 -18.74
CA SER A 465 3.19 -28.64 -20.10
C SER A 465 1.87 -28.15 -20.68
N GLU A 466 1.85 -27.79 -21.94
CA GLU A 466 0.62 -27.43 -22.67
C GLU A 466 -0.38 -28.61 -22.79
N ASP A 467 0.09 -29.83 -22.71
CA ASP A 467 -0.73 -31.04 -22.66
C ASP A 467 -1.11 -31.43 -21.21
N GLY A 468 -0.70 -30.63 -20.22
CA GLY A 468 -1.00 -30.84 -18.81
C GLY A 468 -2.37 -30.32 -18.41
N GLU A 469 -2.77 -30.63 -17.17
CA GLU A 469 -3.99 -30.12 -16.54
C GLU A 469 -3.62 -29.46 -15.23
N HIS A 470 -3.10 -28.21 -15.30
CA HIS A 470 -2.68 -27.45 -14.12
C HIS A 470 -3.82 -26.57 -13.62
N PRO A 471 -4.39 -26.83 -12.43
CA PRO A 471 -5.39 -25.96 -11.82
C PRO A 471 -4.84 -24.54 -11.64
N VAL A 472 -5.74 -23.55 -11.68
CA VAL A 472 -5.36 -22.15 -11.58
C VAL A 472 -5.52 -21.64 -10.15
N LEU A 473 -4.55 -20.89 -9.66
CA LEU A 473 -4.61 -20.14 -8.42
C LEU A 473 -4.61 -18.63 -8.70
N ASN A 474 -5.69 -17.97 -8.41
CA ASN A 474 -5.82 -16.53 -8.51
C ASN A 474 -5.39 -15.86 -7.18
N TYR A 475 -4.31 -15.07 -7.20
CA TYR A 475 -4.01 -14.16 -6.11
C TYR A 475 -4.74 -12.86 -6.30
N ILE A 476 -5.43 -12.38 -5.25
CA ILE A 476 -6.17 -11.14 -5.31
C ILE A 476 -5.84 -10.22 -4.13
N TYR A 477 -5.56 -8.95 -4.44
CA TYR A 477 -5.56 -7.83 -3.51
C TYR A 477 -6.08 -6.60 -4.26
N PRO A 478 -7.41 -6.45 -4.40
CA PRO A 478 -7.97 -5.42 -5.26
C PRO A 478 -7.81 -4.04 -4.65
N GLY A 479 -8.07 -3.90 -3.40
CA GLY A 479 -8.18 -2.68 -2.60
C GLY A 479 -8.01 -1.38 -3.39
N PRO A 480 -8.83 -0.36 -3.27
CA PRO A 480 -8.66 0.81 -4.10
C PRO A 480 -7.36 1.59 -3.83
N GLN A 481 -6.70 1.35 -2.70
CA GLN A 481 -5.37 1.91 -2.38
C GLN A 481 -4.19 1.09 -2.93
N ALA A 482 -4.45 -0.06 -3.57
CA ALA A 482 -3.39 -0.97 -4.02
C ALA A 482 -3.83 -1.83 -5.20
N GLY A 483 -2.94 -2.63 -5.76
CA GLY A 483 -3.20 -3.65 -6.76
C GLY A 483 -2.64 -5.00 -6.34
N SER A 484 -2.97 -6.06 -7.07
CA SER A 484 -2.46 -7.42 -6.84
C SER A 484 -0.96 -7.52 -7.15
N VAL A 485 -0.51 -6.88 -8.22
CA VAL A 485 0.90 -6.82 -8.63
C VAL A 485 1.58 -5.57 -8.10
N ARG A 486 0.99 -4.40 -8.28
CA ARG A 486 1.44 -3.05 -7.85
C ARG A 486 2.69 -2.53 -8.55
N ASN A 487 3.77 -3.31 -8.51
CA ASN A 487 5.09 -2.92 -8.96
C ASN A 487 5.61 -3.98 -9.92
N TYR A 488 5.88 -3.59 -11.14
CA TYR A 488 6.39 -4.44 -12.20
C TYR A 488 7.94 -4.41 -12.30
N GLY A 489 8.60 -4.09 -11.20
CA GLY A 489 10.04 -4.28 -11.06
C GLY A 489 10.40 -5.71 -10.68
N PHE A 490 11.70 -6.03 -10.70
CA PHE A 490 12.24 -7.34 -10.35
C PHE A 490 11.92 -7.75 -8.91
N SER A 491 11.55 -9.00 -8.74
CA SER A 491 11.41 -9.64 -7.43
C SER A 491 11.78 -11.09 -7.53
N VAL A 492 12.70 -11.53 -6.69
CA VAL A 492 13.18 -12.93 -6.63
C VAL A 492 12.05 -13.92 -6.33
N ALA A 493 11.15 -13.54 -5.42
CA ALA A 493 10.03 -14.37 -4.99
C ALA A 493 8.85 -13.46 -4.62
N ARG A 494 8.19 -12.90 -5.63
CA ARG A 494 7.03 -12.04 -5.43
C ARG A 494 5.94 -12.82 -4.71
N ARG A 495 5.65 -12.44 -3.46
CA ARG A 495 4.61 -13.03 -2.61
C ARG A 495 4.63 -14.57 -2.59
N ASP A 496 5.81 -15.18 -2.81
CA ASP A 496 6.02 -16.62 -2.89
C ASP A 496 5.17 -17.33 -3.98
N PHE A 497 4.81 -16.61 -5.06
CA PHE A 497 3.98 -17.17 -6.14
C PHE A 497 4.63 -18.39 -6.82
N GLN A 498 5.96 -18.35 -7.03
CA GLN A 498 6.66 -19.51 -7.61
C GLN A 498 6.57 -20.73 -6.70
N ALA A 499 6.65 -20.53 -5.37
CA ALA A 499 6.48 -21.64 -4.43
C ALA A 499 5.09 -22.28 -4.53
N MET A 500 4.04 -21.48 -4.75
CA MET A 500 2.69 -21.98 -5.02
C MET A 500 2.62 -22.71 -6.37
N ALA A 501 3.29 -22.17 -7.39
CA ALA A 501 3.32 -22.81 -8.72
C ALA A 501 4.01 -24.18 -8.68
N GLU A 502 5.13 -24.31 -7.95
CA GLU A 502 5.87 -25.58 -7.81
C GLU A 502 5.06 -26.70 -7.13
N LEU A 503 3.93 -26.40 -6.51
CA LEU A 503 2.97 -27.41 -6.05
C LEU A 503 2.12 -28.02 -7.17
N GLY A 504 2.19 -27.47 -8.40
CA GLY A 504 1.47 -27.95 -9.59
C GLY A 504 0.43 -26.99 -10.15
N PHE A 505 0.37 -25.75 -9.68
CA PHE A 505 -0.62 -24.75 -10.08
C PHE A 505 -0.08 -23.74 -11.09
N VAL A 506 -0.95 -23.17 -11.92
CA VAL A 506 -0.65 -21.90 -12.59
C VAL A 506 -1.15 -20.77 -11.71
N VAL A 507 -0.24 -19.88 -11.27
CA VAL A 507 -0.59 -18.75 -10.41
C VAL A 507 -0.80 -17.49 -11.23
N VAL A 508 -1.92 -16.81 -11.06
CA VAL A 508 -2.30 -15.60 -11.79
C VAL A 508 -2.59 -14.47 -10.82
N ALA A 509 -2.02 -13.28 -11.06
CA ALA A 509 -2.32 -12.05 -10.33
C ALA A 509 -2.61 -10.92 -11.33
N VAL A 510 -3.73 -10.21 -11.16
CA VAL A 510 -4.22 -9.18 -12.09
C VAL A 510 -4.40 -7.86 -11.37
N ASP A 511 -3.89 -6.76 -11.96
CA ASP A 511 -4.29 -5.40 -11.59
C ASP A 511 -5.52 -5.02 -12.43
N ALA A 512 -6.69 -5.32 -11.85
CA ALA A 512 -8.01 -5.14 -12.46
C ALA A 512 -8.48 -3.68 -12.42
N MET A 513 -9.58 -3.37 -13.09
CA MET A 513 -10.26 -2.08 -12.94
C MET A 513 -10.62 -1.84 -11.47
N GLY A 514 -10.49 -0.59 -11.00
CA GLY A 514 -10.64 -0.20 -9.60
C GLY A 514 -9.33 -0.16 -8.82
N THR A 515 -8.18 -0.53 -9.42
CA THR A 515 -6.86 -0.39 -8.79
C THR A 515 -6.19 0.93 -9.19
N PRO A 516 -5.30 1.51 -8.34
CA PRO A 516 -4.68 2.81 -8.61
C PRO A 516 -3.59 2.75 -9.67
N GLY A 517 -3.13 3.93 -10.12
CA GLY A 517 -1.99 4.07 -11.03
C GLY A 517 -2.37 4.12 -12.51
N ARG A 518 -3.65 4.34 -12.80
CA ARG A 518 -4.24 4.54 -14.12
C ARG A 518 -5.11 5.81 -14.12
N SER A 519 -6.02 5.94 -15.10
CA SER A 519 -7.00 7.04 -15.13
C SER A 519 -7.94 6.99 -13.92
N LYS A 520 -8.58 8.13 -13.62
CA LYS A 520 -9.57 8.21 -12.56
C LYS A 520 -10.76 7.30 -12.82
N SER A 521 -11.26 7.28 -14.05
CA SER A 521 -12.36 6.38 -14.47
C SER A 521 -12.01 4.89 -14.28
N PHE A 522 -10.74 4.51 -14.49
CA PHE A 522 -10.26 3.16 -14.20
C PHE A 522 -10.20 2.89 -12.69
N HIS A 523 -9.70 3.85 -11.90
CA HIS A 523 -9.58 3.71 -10.44
C HIS A 523 -10.96 3.71 -9.76
N ASP A 524 -11.91 4.48 -10.27
CA ASP A 524 -13.26 4.62 -9.72
C ASP A 524 -14.22 3.50 -10.16
N ALA A 525 -13.77 2.50 -10.93
CA ALA A 525 -14.61 1.52 -11.61
C ALA A 525 -15.65 0.82 -10.71
N TYR A 526 -15.36 0.66 -9.42
CA TYR A 526 -16.30 0.12 -8.45
C TYR A 526 -16.52 1.02 -7.21
N TYR A 527 -16.33 2.33 -7.35
CA TYR A 527 -16.69 3.28 -6.29
C TYR A 527 -18.17 3.10 -5.89
N GLY A 528 -18.44 3.03 -4.59
CA GLY A 528 -19.78 2.75 -4.06
C GLY A 528 -20.26 1.31 -4.23
N ASN A 529 -19.42 0.43 -4.77
CA ASN A 529 -19.70 -1.00 -4.95
C ASN A 529 -18.45 -1.83 -4.66
N MET A 530 -17.92 -1.71 -3.44
CA MET A 530 -16.69 -2.38 -3.03
C MET A 530 -16.76 -3.92 -3.14
N GLY A 531 -17.97 -4.49 -3.21
CA GLY A 531 -18.17 -5.92 -3.44
C GLY A 531 -17.66 -6.41 -4.80
N ASP A 532 -17.55 -5.55 -5.80
CA ASP A 532 -17.02 -5.91 -7.12
C ASP A 532 -15.56 -6.39 -7.05
N ASN A 533 -14.68 -5.66 -6.33
CA ASN A 533 -13.27 -6.01 -6.12
C ASN A 533 -12.48 -6.33 -7.41
N GLY A 534 -12.95 -5.94 -8.60
CA GLY A 534 -12.36 -6.34 -9.86
C GLY A 534 -12.42 -7.85 -10.14
N ILE A 535 -13.28 -8.60 -9.46
CA ILE A 535 -13.40 -10.06 -9.61
C ILE A 535 -13.81 -10.45 -11.04
N PRO A 536 -14.78 -9.80 -11.68
CA PRO A 536 -15.13 -10.13 -13.08
C PRO A 536 -13.95 -9.97 -14.05
N ASP A 537 -13.05 -9.01 -13.81
CA ASP A 537 -11.84 -8.83 -14.63
C ASP A 537 -10.83 -9.95 -14.40
N ASN A 538 -10.69 -10.43 -13.16
CA ASN A 538 -9.85 -11.59 -12.84
C ASN A 538 -10.37 -12.86 -13.55
N ILE A 539 -11.68 -13.09 -13.50
CA ILE A 539 -12.33 -14.22 -14.20
C ILE A 539 -12.06 -14.11 -15.70
N LYS A 540 -12.33 -12.94 -16.30
CA LYS A 540 -12.11 -12.69 -17.73
C LYS A 540 -10.64 -12.91 -18.14
N ALA A 541 -9.71 -12.42 -17.35
CA ALA A 541 -8.29 -12.60 -17.59
C ALA A 541 -7.88 -14.07 -17.58
N ILE A 542 -8.31 -14.83 -16.57
CA ILE A 542 -8.03 -16.27 -16.49
C ILE A 542 -8.60 -17.02 -17.69
N GLN A 543 -9.85 -16.71 -18.10
CA GLN A 543 -10.46 -17.34 -19.26
C GLN A 543 -9.74 -17.01 -20.57
N ASP A 544 -9.21 -15.80 -20.73
CA ASP A 544 -8.47 -15.42 -21.95
C ASP A 544 -7.05 -16.01 -21.95
N LEU A 545 -6.40 -16.10 -20.80
CA LEU A 545 -5.10 -16.76 -20.66
C LEU A 545 -5.20 -18.26 -20.95
N ALA A 546 -6.23 -18.94 -20.49
CA ALA A 546 -6.42 -20.37 -20.75
C ALA A 546 -6.63 -20.72 -22.24
N LYS A 547 -7.08 -19.74 -23.06
CA LYS A 547 -7.12 -19.90 -24.52
C LYS A 547 -5.74 -19.88 -25.18
N GLN A 548 -4.76 -19.24 -24.50
CA GLN A 548 -3.38 -19.11 -24.99
C GLN A 548 -2.48 -20.20 -24.42
N TYR A 549 -2.75 -20.65 -23.19
CA TYR A 549 -1.97 -21.62 -22.42
C TYR A 549 -2.83 -22.83 -22.12
N THR A 550 -2.84 -23.81 -23.03
CA THR A 550 -3.80 -24.93 -23.04
C THR A 550 -3.63 -25.90 -21.85
N GLY A 551 -2.48 -25.88 -21.18
CA GLY A 551 -2.25 -26.63 -19.94
C GLY A 551 -2.91 -26.02 -18.69
N MET A 552 -3.58 -24.85 -18.79
CA MET A 552 -4.35 -24.27 -17.69
C MET A 552 -5.73 -24.94 -17.58
N ASN A 553 -5.99 -25.60 -16.47
CA ASN A 553 -7.30 -26.20 -16.20
C ASN A 553 -8.18 -25.21 -15.42
N ILE A 554 -9.09 -24.51 -16.12
CA ILE A 554 -10.03 -23.55 -15.53
C ILE A 554 -11.35 -24.17 -15.03
N GLU A 555 -11.48 -25.49 -15.10
CA GLU A 555 -12.53 -26.22 -14.37
C GLU A 555 -12.15 -26.45 -12.90
N LYS A 556 -10.93 -26.06 -12.49
CA LYS A 556 -10.40 -26.12 -11.14
C LYS A 556 -9.68 -24.83 -10.80
N VAL A 557 -10.40 -23.88 -10.21
CA VAL A 557 -9.87 -22.55 -9.89
C VAL A 557 -9.91 -22.29 -8.39
N GLY A 558 -8.76 -21.97 -7.82
CA GLY A 558 -8.65 -21.48 -6.44
C GLY A 558 -8.37 -19.98 -6.38
N ILE A 559 -8.69 -19.37 -5.25
CA ILE A 559 -8.41 -17.94 -4.99
C ILE A 559 -7.89 -17.76 -3.58
N TRP A 560 -6.95 -16.81 -3.38
CA TRP A 560 -6.54 -16.43 -2.04
C TRP A 560 -6.14 -14.96 -1.93
N GLY A 561 -6.25 -14.47 -0.71
CA GLY A 561 -5.79 -13.14 -0.37
C GLY A 561 -5.78 -12.89 1.13
N HIS A 562 -5.19 -11.78 1.51
CA HIS A 562 -5.09 -11.33 2.89
C HIS A 562 -5.64 -9.91 3.03
N SER A 563 -6.29 -9.55 4.16
CA SER A 563 -6.84 -8.21 4.36
C SER A 563 -7.92 -7.89 3.30
N GLY A 564 -7.81 -6.80 2.53
CA GLY A 564 -8.66 -6.55 1.36
C GLY A 564 -8.71 -7.72 0.37
N GLY A 565 -7.62 -8.48 0.25
CA GLY A 565 -7.61 -9.72 -0.54
C GLY A 565 -8.38 -10.87 0.13
N GLY A 566 -8.42 -10.93 1.46
CA GLY A 566 -9.28 -11.84 2.21
C GLY A 566 -10.76 -11.51 2.01
N PHE A 567 -11.11 -10.23 2.03
CA PHE A 567 -12.44 -9.76 1.66
C PHE A 567 -12.82 -10.22 0.24
N ALA A 568 -11.95 -9.95 -0.73
CA ALA A 568 -12.20 -10.27 -2.13
C ALA A 568 -12.26 -11.79 -2.41
N SER A 569 -11.39 -12.60 -1.80
CA SER A 569 -11.39 -14.05 -2.01
C SER A 569 -12.62 -14.73 -1.42
N THR A 570 -13.13 -14.26 -0.26
CA THR A 570 -14.42 -14.71 0.26
C THR A 570 -15.56 -14.25 -0.65
N ARG A 571 -15.54 -12.97 -1.11
CA ARG A 571 -16.55 -12.47 -2.06
C ARG A 571 -16.60 -13.32 -3.32
N ALA A 572 -15.45 -13.63 -3.90
CA ALA A 572 -15.33 -14.37 -5.14
C ALA A 572 -16.00 -15.76 -5.08
N ILE A 573 -15.71 -16.55 -4.04
CA ILE A 573 -16.30 -17.88 -3.92
C ILE A 573 -17.80 -17.87 -3.58
N LEU A 574 -18.29 -16.78 -2.95
CA LEU A 574 -19.71 -16.64 -2.62
C LEU A 574 -20.52 -16.03 -3.78
N GLU A 575 -19.95 -15.17 -4.60
CA GLU A 575 -20.65 -14.51 -5.69
C GLU A 575 -20.51 -15.26 -7.04
N TYR A 576 -19.36 -15.92 -7.23
CA TYR A 576 -19.06 -16.71 -8.44
C TYR A 576 -18.74 -18.17 -8.09
N PRO A 577 -19.69 -18.89 -7.41
CA PRO A 577 -19.46 -20.25 -6.92
C PRO A 577 -19.40 -21.32 -8.02
N ASP A 578 -19.67 -20.95 -9.27
CA ASP A 578 -19.55 -21.81 -10.45
C ASP A 578 -18.21 -21.59 -11.18
N PHE A 579 -17.36 -20.68 -10.70
CA PHE A 579 -16.04 -20.43 -11.25
C PHE A 579 -14.91 -20.68 -10.22
N TYR A 580 -15.12 -20.32 -8.95
CA TYR A 580 -14.15 -20.55 -7.90
C TYR A 580 -14.54 -21.76 -7.04
N ASP A 581 -13.68 -22.79 -7.04
CA ASP A 581 -13.91 -24.04 -6.30
C ASP A 581 -13.35 -24.00 -4.88
N VAL A 582 -12.23 -23.29 -4.68
CA VAL A 582 -11.52 -23.25 -3.40
C VAL A 582 -11.08 -21.83 -3.08
N ALA A 583 -11.38 -21.35 -1.87
CA ALA A 583 -10.87 -20.07 -1.39
C ALA A 583 -10.12 -20.21 -0.07
N VAL A 584 -8.98 -19.51 0.04
CA VAL A 584 -8.27 -19.29 1.31
C VAL A 584 -8.25 -17.80 1.61
N SER A 585 -9.06 -17.40 2.57
CA SER A 585 -9.29 -16.01 2.96
C SER A 585 -8.68 -15.74 4.32
N SER A 586 -7.86 -14.70 4.45
CA SER A 586 -7.28 -14.35 5.74
C SER A 586 -7.47 -12.88 6.08
N ALA A 587 -7.86 -12.62 7.33
CA ALA A 587 -8.01 -11.28 7.93
C ALA A 587 -8.82 -10.29 7.07
N GLY A 588 -9.90 -10.76 6.43
CA GLY A 588 -10.72 -9.97 5.51
C GLY A 588 -11.69 -9.02 6.24
N ASN A 589 -11.83 -7.81 5.71
CA ASN A 589 -12.83 -6.81 6.12
C ASN A 589 -14.17 -7.09 5.43
N HIS A 590 -14.79 -8.21 5.79
CA HIS A 590 -15.94 -8.79 5.09
C HIS A 590 -17.22 -7.94 5.09
N ASP A 591 -17.30 -6.98 6.00
CA ASP A 591 -18.33 -5.94 6.03
C ASP A 591 -17.70 -4.63 6.49
N ASN A 592 -17.59 -3.67 5.58
CA ASN A 592 -16.97 -2.39 5.86
C ASN A 592 -17.77 -1.50 6.83
N ARG A 593 -18.99 -1.86 7.20
CA ARG A 593 -19.69 -1.27 8.36
C ARG A 593 -18.99 -1.59 9.70
N ASN A 594 -18.15 -2.64 9.72
CA ASN A 594 -17.31 -3.01 10.84
C ASN A 594 -15.82 -2.73 10.61
N TYR A 595 -15.53 -1.84 9.68
CA TYR A 595 -14.18 -1.39 9.39
C TYR A 595 -14.09 0.14 9.51
N GLU A 596 -12.88 0.68 9.52
CA GLU A 596 -12.58 2.09 9.74
C GLU A 596 -13.42 3.02 8.85
N ALA A 597 -14.12 3.98 9.46
CA ALA A 597 -15.00 4.92 8.76
C ALA A 597 -14.26 5.69 7.67
N ASP A 598 -13.06 6.18 7.95
CA ASP A 598 -12.23 6.95 7.06
C ASP A 598 -11.92 6.18 5.74
N TRP A 599 -11.60 4.89 5.86
CA TRP A 599 -11.39 4.02 4.71
C TRP A 599 -12.72 3.65 4.01
N GLY A 600 -13.72 3.24 4.79
CA GLY A 600 -15.00 2.78 4.25
C GLY A 600 -15.75 3.90 3.53
N GLU A 601 -15.82 5.07 4.12
CA GLU A 601 -16.57 6.22 3.58
C GLU A 601 -15.87 6.84 2.35
N LYS A 602 -14.54 6.75 2.24
CA LYS A 602 -13.83 7.19 1.05
C LYS A 602 -14.20 6.37 -0.19
N TRP A 603 -14.30 5.05 -0.08
CA TRP A 603 -14.42 4.16 -1.22
C TRP A 603 -15.84 3.67 -1.48
N GLN A 604 -16.66 3.56 -0.43
CA GLN A 604 -18.08 3.15 -0.53
C GLN A 604 -19.04 4.34 -0.50
N GLY A 605 -18.57 5.52 -0.07
CA GLY A 605 -19.41 6.68 0.24
C GLY A 605 -19.95 6.64 1.66
N LEU A 606 -20.63 7.70 2.09
CA LEU A 606 -21.28 7.74 3.41
C LEU A 606 -22.33 6.64 3.52
N LEU A 607 -22.49 6.11 4.76
CA LEU A 607 -23.53 5.12 5.02
C LEU A 607 -24.93 5.78 4.90
N GLU A 608 -25.76 5.27 4.03
CA GLU A 608 -27.12 5.73 3.78
C GLU A 608 -28.10 4.58 3.83
N ASN A 609 -29.28 4.81 4.43
CA ASN A 609 -30.38 3.86 4.38
C ASN A 609 -30.98 3.88 2.98
N VAL A 610 -31.17 2.70 2.39
CA VAL A 610 -31.83 2.52 1.11
C VAL A 610 -33.28 2.15 1.36
N THR A 611 -34.23 2.97 0.84
CA THR A 611 -35.65 2.65 0.87
C THR A 611 -35.90 1.49 -0.10
N VAL A 612 -36.41 0.36 0.40
CA VAL A 612 -36.76 -0.78 -0.44
C VAL A 612 -38.28 -0.95 -0.38
N GLU A 613 -38.90 -0.87 -1.56
CA GLU A 613 -40.25 -1.35 -1.74
C GLU A 613 -40.16 -2.89 -1.86
N ASP A 614 -40.82 -3.61 -0.92
CA ASP A 614 -40.99 -5.07 -0.91
C ASP A 614 -39.71 -5.95 -0.71
N ASP A 615 -39.10 -5.94 0.46
CA ASP A 615 -38.17 -7.01 0.87
C ASP A 615 -38.76 -7.85 2.02
N GLU A 616 -38.90 -9.16 1.81
CA GLU A 616 -39.38 -10.10 2.84
C GLU A 616 -38.52 -10.14 4.12
N ARG A 617 -37.26 -9.65 4.03
CA ARG A 617 -36.29 -9.55 5.15
C ARG A 617 -36.49 -8.29 6.01
N SER A 618 -37.37 -7.38 5.63
CA SER A 618 -37.65 -6.12 6.35
C SER A 618 -38.22 -6.32 7.77
N ASN A 619 -38.53 -7.56 8.14
CA ASN A 619 -39.04 -7.94 9.45
C ASN A 619 -37.94 -8.44 10.40
N ASP A 620 -36.67 -8.54 10.00
CA ASP A 620 -35.58 -8.90 10.88
C ASP A 620 -35.06 -7.63 11.58
N PHE A 621 -35.15 -7.59 12.91
CA PHE A 621 -34.88 -6.43 13.78
C PHE A 621 -33.45 -5.86 13.64
N ASN A 622 -32.54 -6.56 12.93
CA ASN A 622 -31.15 -6.18 12.76
C ASN A 622 -30.80 -5.76 11.31
N PHE A 623 -31.77 -5.63 10.42
CA PHE A 623 -31.51 -5.41 8.99
C PHE A 623 -32.09 -4.09 8.49
N ASN A 624 -31.35 -2.99 8.71
CA ASN A 624 -31.56 -1.78 7.93
C ASN A 624 -30.81 -1.92 6.61
N LYS A 625 -31.52 -1.99 5.49
CA LYS A 625 -30.89 -2.04 4.17
C LYS A 625 -30.16 -0.75 3.86
N THR A 626 -28.88 -0.86 3.55
CA THR A 626 -27.99 0.27 3.33
C THR A 626 -27.24 0.14 2.01
N ASN A 627 -26.64 1.24 1.53
CA ASN A 627 -25.76 1.23 0.37
C ASN A 627 -24.49 0.37 0.60
N TYR A 628 -24.24 -0.13 1.83
CA TYR A 628 -23.13 -1.06 2.16
C TYR A 628 -23.50 -2.54 1.99
N ASP A 629 -24.76 -2.87 1.72
CA ASP A 629 -25.18 -4.28 1.58
C ASP A 629 -24.55 -4.94 0.34
N ASN A 630 -24.27 -4.17 -0.72
CA ASN A 630 -23.65 -4.66 -1.95
C ASN A 630 -22.21 -5.21 -1.74
N GLN A 631 -21.57 -4.87 -0.62
CA GLN A 631 -20.21 -5.28 -0.30
C GLN A 631 -20.12 -6.29 0.87
N ALA A 632 -21.20 -6.52 1.60
CA ALA A 632 -21.22 -7.36 2.80
C ALA A 632 -21.22 -8.86 2.44
N ASN A 633 -20.10 -9.54 2.69
CA ASN A 633 -19.89 -10.94 2.29
C ASN A 633 -20.86 -11.91 3.01
N GLN A 634 -21.18 -11.66 4.29
CA GLN A 634 -22.07 -12.52 5.04
C GLN A 634 -23.46 -12.64 4.41
N LEU A 635 -23.90 -11.63 3.65
CA LEU A 635 -25.21 -11.69 2.99
C LEU A 635 -25.26 -12.71 1.82
N LEU A 636 -24.10 -13.17 1.37
CA LEU A 636 -23.97 -14.17 0.32
C LEU A 636 -23.62 -15.57 0.84
N ALA A 637 -23.55 -15.76 2.15
CA ALA A 637 -23.11 -17.02 2.76
C ALA A 637 -23.87 -18.26 2.26
N GLY A 638 -25.17 -18.12 1.96
CA GLY A 638 -26.01 -19.18 1.39
C GLY A 638 -25.57 -19.69 0.02
N ASN A 639 -24.77 -18.93 -0.73
CA ASN A 639 -24.33 -19.28 -2.06
C ASN A 639 -23.12 -20.21 -2.09
N LEU A 640 -22.42 -20.43 -0.97
CA LEU A 640 -21.22 -21.25 -0.92
C LEU A 640 -21.46 -22.66 -1.50
N LYS A 641 -20.70 -23.03 -2.52
CA LYS A 641 -20.66 -24.38 -3.11
C LYS A 641 -19.31 -25.04 -2.92
N GLY A 642 -18.24 -24.28 -3.07
CA GLY A 642 -16.85 -24.73 -3.00
C GLY A 642 -16.32 -24.90 -1.57
N LYS A 643 -15.01 -24.97 -1.44
CA LYS A 643 -14.28 -25.13 -0.16
C LYS A 643 -13.71 -23.79 0.28
N LEU A 644 -14.07 -23.37 1.49
CA LEU A 644 -13.67 -22.09 2.08
C LEU A 644 -12.87 -22.30 3.37
N LEU A 645 -11.63 -21.82 3.39
CA LEU A 645 -10.81 -21.68 4.60
C LEU A 645 -10.75 -20.22 5.01
N LEU A 646 -11.30 -19.89 6.17
CA LEU A 646 -11.17 -18.59 6.82
C LEU A 646 -10.04 -18.63 7.85
N ALA A 647 -9.24 -17.56 7.94
CA ALA A 647 -8.17 -17.45 8.93
C ALA A 647 -8.10 -16.04 9.50
N HIS A 648 -7.95 -15.90 10.84
CA HIS A 648 -7.88 -14.58 11.48
C HIS A 648 -7.07 -14.61 12.78
N GLY A 649 -6.34 -13.52 13.08
CA GLY A 649 -5.72 -13.29 14.38
C GLY A 649 -6.73 -12.72 15.37
N ASN A 650 -6.90 -13.35 16.56
CA ASN A 650 -7.90 -12.83 17.51
C ASN A 650 -7.53 -11.48 18.15
N MET A 651 -6.29 -11.01 17.97
CA MET A 651 -5.81 -9.69 18.42
C MET A 651 -5.53 -8.75 17.25
N ASP A 652 -6.20 -8.96 16.11
CA ASP A 652 -6.10 -8.08 14.94
C ASP A 652 -6.78 -6.75 15.24
N ASN A 653 -5.98 -5.70 15.38
CA ASN A 653 -6.44 -4.33 15.65
C ASN A 653 -6.58 -3.48 14.39
N ASN A 654 -6.16 -4.00 13.22
CA ASN A 654 -6.38 -3.37 11.92
C ASN A 654 -7.77 -3.76 11.39
N VAL A 655 -7.95 -5.03 11.05
CA VAL A 655 -9.25 -5.59 10.68
C VAL A 655 -9.79 -6.39 11.85
N PRO A 656 -10.75 -5.89 12.60
CA PRO A 656 -11.27 -6.61 13.78
C PRO A 656 -11.81 -8.00 13.41
N PRO A 657 -11.51 -9.06 14.17
CA PRO A 657 -11.90 -10.44 13.87
C PRO A 657 -13.41 -10.64 13.80
N TYR A 658 -14.18 -9.70 14.31
CA TYR A 658 -15.65 -9.67 14.19
C TYR A 658 -16.10 -9.72 12.72
N ASN A 659 -15.33 -9.16 11.78
CA ASN A 659 -15.61 -9.25 10.35
C ASN A 659 -15.70 -10.71 9.87
N THR A 660 -14.73 -11.54 10.23
CA THR A 660 -14.77 -12.98 9.90
C THR A 660 -15.89 -13.71 10.63
N LEU A 661 -16.16 -13.35 11.90
CA LEU A 661 -17.21 -13.99 12.68
C LEU A 661 -18.62 -13.72 12.14
N LEU A 662 -18.88 -12.57 11.49
CA LEU A 662 -20.15 -12.31 10.80
C LEU A 662 -20.36 -13.31 9.64
N VAL A 663 -19.32 -13.58 8.86
CA VAL A 663 -19.40 -14.57 7.77
C VAL A 663 -19.61 -15.97 8.33
N VAL A 664 -18.89 -16.32 9.40
CA VAL A 664 -19.04 -17.62 10.10
C VAL A 664 -20.47 -17.83 10.60
N ASP A 665 -21.07 -16.81 11.23
CA ASP A 665 -22.45 -16.89 11.75
C ASP A 665 -23.46 -17.18 10.63
N GLU A 666 -23.38 -16.47 9.52
CA GLU A 666 -24.30 -16.65 8.39
C GLU A 666 -24.03 -17.97 7.62
N LEU A 667 -22.78 -18.46 7.53
CA LEU A 667 -22.48 -19.78 7.00
C LEU A 667 -23.10 -20.90 7.85
N ILE A 668 -23.04 -20.78 9.17
CA ILE A 668 -23.69 -21.72 10.12
C ILE A 668 -25.21 -21.70 9.93
N LYS A 669 -25.84 -20.51 9.89
CA LYS A 669 -27.28 -20.36 9.67
C LYS A 669 -27.72 -20.95 8.32
N ALA A 670 -26.88 -20.79 7.28
CA ALA A 670 -27.11 -21.36 5.97
C ALA A 670 -26.79 -22.87 5.86
N ASN A 671 -26.36 -23.50 6.95
CA ASN A 671 -25.94 -24.90 7.01
C ASN A 671 -24.86 -25.24 5.97
N LYS A 672 -23.83 -24.39 5.87
CA LYS A 672 -22.68 -24.55 4.94
C LYS A 672 -21.44 -25.06 5.68
N ASP A 673 -20.72 -25.99 5.05
CA ASP A 673 -19.43 -26.47 5.54
C ASP A 673 -18.31 -25.52 5.16
N PHE A 674 -17.45 -25.18 6.12
CA PHE A 674 -16.26 -24.33 5.94
C PHE A 674 -15.20 -24.68 6.97
N ASP A 675 -13.96 -24.25 6.75
CA ASP A 675 -12.85 -24.40 7.68
C ASP A 675 -12.49 -23.04 8.29
N LEU A 676 -12.10 -23.03 9.57
CA LEU A 676 -11.72 -21.81 10.29
C LEU A 676 -10.43 -22.04 11.10
N ILE A 677 -9.46 -21.14 10.95
CA ILE A 677 -8.26 -21.07 11.79
C ILE A 677 -8.23 -19.73 12.52
N ILE A 678 -8.35 -19.75 13.83
CA ILE A 678 -8.07 -18.58 14.68
C ILE A 678 -6.63 -18.68 15.19
N PHE A 679 -5.84 -17.62 14.99
CA PHE A 679 -4.48 -17.49 15.49
C PHE A 679 -4.47 -16.78 16.86
N PRO A 680 -4.33 -17.50 17.98
CA PRO A 680 -4.38 -16.91 19.32
C PRO A 680 -3.27 -15.88 19.53
N ASN A 681 -3.63 -14.70 20.04
CA ASN A 681 -2.73 -13.58 20.34
C ASN A 681 -1.95 -13.03 19.14
N LYS A 682 -2.38 -13.31 17.91
CA LYS A 682 -1.76 -12.76 16.71
C LYS A 682 -2.54 -11.56 16.19
N ARG A 683 -1.77 -10.60 15.64
CA ARG A 683 -2.23 -9.40 14.96
C ARG A 683 -2.54 -9.70 13.50
N HIS A 684 -2.67 -8.67 12.69
CA HIS A 684 -3.05 -8.74 11.29
C HIS A 684 -2.18 -9.67 10.41
N GLY A 685 -0.89 -9.81 10.67
CA GLY A 685 0.06 -10.60 9.85
C GLY A 685 0.50 -11.94 10.45
N PHE A 686 -0.16 -12.49 11.48
CA PHE A 686 0.10 -13.76 12.17
C PHE A 686 1.53 -13.93 12.77
N GLY A 687 2.47 -13.01 12.50
CA GLY A 687 3.81 -12.99 13.09
C GLY A 687 4.60 -14.29 12.87
N ASP A 688 5.12 -14.86 13.95
CA ASP A 688 5.89 -16.12 13.97
C ASP A 688 5.08 -17.37 13.56
N GLN A 689 3.75 -17.26 13.43
CA GLN A 689 2.90 -18.37 12.95
C GLN A 689 2.62 -18.30 11.44
N ASN A 690 3.27 -17.37 10.71
CA ASN A 690 3.05 -17.21 9.28
C ASN A 690 3.46 -18.46 8.47
N ASN A 691 4.55 -19.15 8.85
CA ASN A 691 4.97 -20.40 8.19
C ASN A 691 3.92 -21.51 8.36
N TYR A 692 3.33 -21.62 9.55
CA TYR A 692 2.22 -22.54 9.78
C TYR A 692 1.03 -22.23 8.86
N PHE A 693 0.62 -20.95 8.76
CA PHE A 693 -0.48 -20.54 7.88
C PHE A 693 -0.16 -20.81 6.40
N THR A 694 1.08 -20.51 5.96
CA THR A 694 1.52 -20.77 4.59
C THR A 694 1.41 -22.24 4.25
N ARG A 695 1.88 -23.15 5.12
CA ARG A 695 1.72 -24.58 4.95
C ARG A 695 0.25 -24.99 4.88
N ARG A 696 -0.61 -24.50 5.80
CA ARG A 696 -2.04 -24.83 5.81
C ARG A 696 -2.76 -24.37 4.54
N LYS A 697 -2.34 -23.22 3.98
CA LYS A 697 -2.81 -22.75 2.66
C LYS A 697 -2.40 -23.71 1.54
N TRP A 698 -1.15 -24.17 1.53
CA TRP A 698 -0.67 -25.16 0.57
C TRP A 698 -1.48 -26.45 0.68
N ASP A 699 -1.60 -26.99 1.88
CA ASP A 699 -2.35 -28.21 2.16
C ASP A 699 -3.79 -28.12 1.67
N TYR A 700 -4.42 -26.94 1.84
CA TYR A 700 -5.81 -26.74 1.47
C TYR A 700 -6.02 -26.78 -0.05
N PHE A 701 -5.17 -26.10 -0.81
CA PHE A 701 -5.24 -26.16 -2.26
C PHE A 701 -4.84 -27.52 -2.83
N VAL A 702 -3.80 -28.14 -2.31
CA VAL A 702 -3.39 -29.50 -2.73
C VAL A 702 -4.53 -30.49 -2.50
N LYS A 703 -5.17 -30.44 -1.35
CA LYS A 703 -6.26 -31.35 -1.00
C LYS A 703 -7.50 -31.17 -1.86
N HIS A 704 -7.87 -29.92 -2.14
CA HIS A 704 -9.19 -29.62 -2.71
C HIS A 704 -9.19 -29.24 -4.20
N LEU A 705 -8.02 -28.96 -4.81
CA LEU A 705 -7.90 -28.74 -6.25
C LEU A 705 -7.15 -29.87 -6.97
N LEU A 706 -6.14 -30.46 -6.32
CA LEU A 706 -5.40 -31.58 -6.91
C LEU A 706 -5.96 -32.95 -6.49
N ASP A 707 -6.88 -32.99 -5.52
CA ASP A 707 -7.44 -34.21 -4.93
C ASP A 707 -6.34 -35.13 -4.36
N LEU A 708 -5.28 -34.56 -3.78
CA LEU A 708 -4.14 -35.26 -3.19
C LEU A 708 -4.08 -35.02 -1.68
N ASN A 709 -3.60 -36.00 -0.93
CA ASN A 709 -3.30 -35.82 0.49
C ASN A 709 -1.98 -35.03 0.63
N PRO A 710 -1.96 -33.89 1.35
CA PRO A 710 -0.73 -33.18 1.64
C PRO A 710 0.17 -33.99 2.60
N PRO A 711 1.50 -33.80 2.57
CA PRO A 711 2.41 -34.48 3.49
C PRO A 711 2.08 -34.13 4.95
N GLU A 712 1.93 -35.13 5.80
CA GLU A 712 1.63 -34.92 7.23
C GLU A 712 2.75 -34.15 7.92
N ASN A 713 2.36 -33.12 8.72
CA ASN A 713 3.24 -32.35 9.58
C ASN A 713 4.48 -31.75 8.86
N PHE A 714 4.36 -31.40 7.59
CA PHE A 714 5.43 -30.74 6.86
C PHE A 714 5.80 -29.41 7.52
N SER A 715 7.10 -29.10 7.66
CA SER A 715 7.57 -27.84 8.24
C SER A 715 8.19 -26.92 7.19
N LEU A 716 7.82 -25.65 7.24
CA LEU A 716 8.45 -24.59 6.44
C LEU A 716 9.61 -23.89 7.19
N ASP A 717 9.81 -24.25 8.46
CA ASP A 717 10.90 -23.70 9.29
C ASP A 717 12.25 -24.33 8.90
#